data_c334eab77846412d6a477fd63df04033
#
_entry.id   c334eab77846412d6a477fd63df04033
#
_cell.length_a   1.000
_cell.length_b   1.000
_cell.length_c   1.000
_cell.angle_alpha   90.00
_cell.angle_beta   90.00
_cell.angle_gamma   90.00
#
_symmetry.space_group_name_H-M   'P 1'
#
loop_
_entity.id
_entity.type
_entity.pdbx_description
1 polymer ?
#
loop_
_entity_poly.entity_id
_entity_poly.type
_entity_poly.pdbx_seq_one_letter_code
_entity_poly.pdbx_strand_id
1 'polypeptide(L)'
;MKDSIQIKGARVNNLKNISLEIPRRKLIVITGLSGSGKSSLAFDTLYAEGQRRYVESLSAYARQFLGRMNKPECDYIKGIPPAIAIEQKVTTRNPRSTVGTSTEIYEYLRLLFARVGKTISPVSGTEVKRHTTEDVVQCATGHADGTKFLVLCPIRIPEGRSLEQQLDIYHQSGFARLEYKGEVCRIDEFDSRQADTEQMYLVIDRLAVSHEKDAISRLTDSAETAFYEGGGEMMLRFMPDGELHSFSIRFEADGITFEEPSDNMFSFNSPAGACPECEGFGKIIGIDEHLVIPNSALSVYDNAVVCWRGEKMSEWKEWFIRFNSERGFPIFKPYYELTQEEKDWLWHGVPSGMAPRKLRSEKLGGKEVPVPAEWTICPEEREWGLLSIDAFFEMLRQGQYKIQNRVMLARYRGKTTCPKCHGTRLKPEANYVKVGGRSITELVDMPVGVLKEWMDALTLTPAELGVAQRILTEIRQRLQFLQDVGLEYLTLNRPSASLSGGESQRINLATSLGSSLVGSLYILDEPSIGLHSRDTDKLIKVLKQLRDLGNTVIVVEHDEEIMRAADWLIDIGPEAGRLGGEIMYNGPAQPLPQDCQAGTSHTLDYLTGREVIPVPESRRPWNAFIEIKGARANNLKGIDVRFPLNVMTCVTGVSGSGKSTLVRDILYCALKRQLDEAADRPGEHVSLEGDLQMVKAVEFVDQNPIGKSSRSNPVTYVKAWDEIRRLFAAQPLAKQMGYTAGCFSFNTEGGRCEECKGEGTVTVEMQFMADLVLPCESCHGKRFKQDILEVTFGGKNVYDVLNMTINQAIEFFTAHRQPRIVGLLRPLQDVGLGYIKLGQSSSTLSGGENQRVKLAYYLGMEKHAPTVFIFDEPTTGLHFHDIRRLLDAFNALIQRGHTLVIIEHNMDVIKCADHVIDLGPEGGARGGQLLCCGKPEEVALCQDSYTARFLKEKLDMQ
;
A
#
# COMPACT_ATOMS: atom_id res chain seq x y z
N MET A 1 38.16 -0.71 21.06
CA MET A 1 37.35 0.21 20.21
C MET A 1 36.85 1.31 21.13
N LYS A 2 36.81 2.58 20.67
CA LYS A 2 36.21 3.64 21.49
C LYS A 2 34.72 3.35 21.66
N ASP A 3 34.21 3.43 22.90
CA ASP A 3 32.81 3.15 23.21
C ASP A 3 31.86 4.32 22.87
N SER A 4 32.36 5.32 22.13
CA SER A 4 31.61 6.52 21.75
C SER A 4 31.90 6.97 20.33
N ILE A 5 30.91 7.64 19.72
CA ILE A 5 31.04 8.42 18.48
C ILE A 5 31.35 9.87 18.88
N GLN A 6 32.46 10.43 18.41
CA GLN A 6 32.88 11.79 18.71
C GLN A 6 32.69 12.69 17.49
N ILE A 7 31.88 13.71 17.63
CA ILE A 7 31.65 14.76 16.63
C ILE A 7 32.29 16.04 17.13
N LYS A 8 33.05 16.72 16.26
CA LYS A 8 33.60 18.03 16.56
C LYS A 8 33.34 19.03 15.46
N GLY A 9 32.80 20.18 15.85
CA GLY A 9 32.62 21.31 14.97
C GLY A 9 31.62 21.10 13.83
N ALA A 10 30.51 20.44 14.08
CA ALA A 10 29.46 20.26 13.05
C ALA A 10 28.73 21.58 12.79
N ARG A 11 28.70 21.98 11.49
CA ARG A 11 28.16 23.25 11.00
C ARG A 11 27.17 23.07 9.83
N VAL A 12 26.68 21.85 9.64
CA VAL A 12 25.77 21.52 8.54
C VAL A 12 24.43 22.26 8.75
N ASN A 13 23.92 22.93 7.72
CA ASN A 13 22.68 23.70 7.73
C ASN A 13 22.63 24.75 8.85
N ASN A 14 21.77 24.54 9.85
CA ASN A 14 21.60 25.47 10.98
C ASN A 14 22.43 25.13 12.23
N LEU A 15 23.22 24.07 12.21
CA LEU A 15 24.04 23.66 13.36
C LEU A 15 25.13 24.69 13.66
N LYS A 16 25.26 25.12 14.93
CA LYS A 16 26.16 26.18 15.39
C LYS A 16 27.48 25.65 15.93
N ASN A 17 28.29 25.01 15.07
CA ASN A 17 29.62 24.51 15.43
C ASN A 17 29.59 23.56 16.64
N ILE A 18 28.60 22.66 16.65
CA ILE A 18 28.36 21.77 17.78
C ILE A 18 29.42 20.67 17.91
N SER A 19 29.77 20.33 19.15
CA SER A 19 30.67 19.23 19.48
C SER A 19 30.01 18.38 20.55
N LEU A 20 29.92 17.05 20.31
CA LEU A 20 29.27 16.12 21.21
C LEU A 20 29.86 14.73 21.15
N GLU A 21 29.61 13.97 22.18
CA GLU A 21 29.97 12.57 22.30
C GLU A 21 28.70 11.72 22.47
N ILE A 22 28.52 10.72 21.60
CA ILE A 22 27.37 9.84 21.56
C ILE A 22 27.81 8.44 21.97
N PRO A 23 27.22 7.84 23.04
CA PRO A 23 27.57 6.48 23.47
C PRO A 23 27.15 5.46 22.40
N ARG A 24 27.98 4.40 22.22
CA ARG A 24 27.66 3.29 21.32
C ARG A 24 26.82 2.23 22.04
N ARG A 25 26.15 1.37 21.26
CA ARG A 25 25.30 0.26 21.74
C ARG A 25 24.20 0.72 22.70
N LYS A 26 23.63 1.87 22.40
CA LYS A 26 22.55 2.49 23.16
C LYS A 26 21.42 2.88 22.24
N LEU A 27 20.22 3.02 22.81
CA LEU A 27 19.10 3.67 22.18
C LEU A 27 19.19 5.17 22.49
N ILE A 28 19.45 5.97 21.48
CA ILE A 28 19.67 7.40 21.56
C ILE A 28 18.50 8.10 20.85
N VAL A 29 17.85 9.04 21.54
CA VAL A 29 16.83 9.88 20.93
C VAL A 29 17.38 11.28 20.71
N ILE A 30 17.27 11.79 19.46
CA ILE A 30 17.54 13.17 19.10
C ILE A 30 16.19 13.91 19.00
N THR A 31 16.00 14.91 19.84
CA THR A 31 14.75 15.67 19.94
C THR A 31 14.97 17.18 19.87
N GLY A 32 13.91 17.95 19.98
CA GLY A 32 13.89 19.40 19.94
C GLY A 32 12.79 19.96 19.04
N LEU A 33 12.61 21.25 18.95
CA LEU A 33 11.58 21.89 18.15
C LEU A 33 11.65 21.52 16.66
N SER A 34 10.53 21.60 15.93
CA SER A 34 10.53 21.47 14.47
C SER A 34 11.47 22.50 13.84
N GLY A 35 12.41 22.05 12.97
CA GLY A 35 13.41 22.92 12.36
C GLY A 35 14.59 23.30 13.27
N SER A 36 14.76 22.73 14.46
CA SER A 36 15.90 23.00 15.35
C SER A 36 17.26 22.48 14.87
N GLY A 37 17.28 21.51 13.92
CA GLY A 37 18.52 20.92 13.37
C GLY A 37 18.71 19.43 13.67
N LYS A 38 17.68 18.74 14.14
CA LYS A 38 17.70 17.28 14.44
C LYS A 38 18.13 16.45 13.25
N SER A 39 17.44 16.61 12.12
CA SER A 39 17.75 15.87 10.88
C SER A 39 19.11 16.27 10.33
N SER A 40 19.55 17.53 10.50
CA SER A 40 20.90 18.00 10.14
C SER A 40 21.99 17.26 10.91
N LEU A 41 21.77 16.96 12.20
CA LEU A 41 22.72 16.16 12.99
C LEU A 41 22.64 14.68 12.61
N ALA A 42 21.42 14.09 12.56
CA ALA A 42 21.22 12.67 12.37
C ALA A 42 21.55 12.22 10.93
N PHE A 43 20.96 12.86 9.93
CA PHE A 43 21.07 12.46 8.53
C PHE A 43 22.17 13.18 7.77
N ASP A 44 22.18 14.52 7.78
CA ASP A 44 23.15 15.30 6.99
C ASP A 44 24.57 15.27 7.59
N THR A 45 24.73 14.88 8.85
CA THR A 45 26.04 14.77 9.51
C THR A 45 26.44 13.32 9.77
N LEU A 46 25.72 12.59 10.63
CA LEU A 46 26.10 11.23 11.04
C LEU A 46 25.92 10.22 9.90
N TYR A 47 24.72 10.13 9.33
CA TYR A 47 24.46 9.18 8.25
C TYR A 47 25.32 9.49 7.02
N ALA A 48 25.38 10.74 6.59
CA ALA A 48 26.17 11.16 5.44
C ALA A 48 27.67 10.77 5.58
N GLU A 49 28.27 10.96 6.77
CA GLU A 49 29.66 10.54 7.01
C GLU A 49 29.80 9.01 7.08
N GLY A 50 28.85 8.32 7.69
CA GLY A 50 28.85 6.84 7.74
C GLY A 50 28.76 6.23 6.34
N GLN A 51 27.87 6.75 5.51
CA GLN A 51 27.70 6.33 4.12
C GLN A 51 28.93 6.68 3.27
N ARG A 52 29.48 7.90 3.42
CA ARG A 52 30.72 8.31 2.73
C ARG A 52 31.87 7.35 3.00
N ARG A 53 32.10 6.97 4.26
CA ARG A 53 33.15 6.01 4.64
C ARG A 53 32.90 4.61 4.09
N TYR A 54 31.65 4.18 4.08
CA TYR A 54 31.30 2.91 3.46
C TYR A 54 31.61 2.89 1.98
N VAL A 55 31.20 3.93 1.23
CA VAL A 55 31.51 4.07 -0.20
C VAL A 55 33.01 4.15 -0.45
N GLU A 56 33.78 4.86 0.40
CA GLU A 56 35.23 4.93 0.30
C GLU A 56 35.90 3.57 0.53
N SER A 57 35.31 2.67 1.28
CA SER A 57 35.81 1.31 1.51
C SER A 57 35.60 0.37 0.32
N LEU A 58 34.71 0.73 -0.62
CA LEU A 58 34.42 -0.08 -1.81
C LEU A 58 35.55 -0.02 -2.86
N SER A 59 35.50 -0.93 -3.82
CA SER A 59 36.46 -0.97 -4.93
C SER A 59 36.47 0.33 -5.75
N ALA A 60 37.60 0.63 -6.42
CA ALA A 60 37.70 1.81 -7.27
C ALA A 60 36.61 1.84 -8.38
N TYR A 61 36.26 0.67 -8.91
CA TYR A 61 35.18 0.51 -9.89
C TYR A 61 33.82 0.91 -9.32
N ALA A 62 33.42 0.38 -8.15
CA ALA A 62 32.17 0.74 -7.50
C ALA A 62 32.08 2.24 -7.15
N ARG A 63 33.20 2.86 -6.72
CA ARG A 63 33.27 4.30 -6.44
C ARG A 63 33.06 5.17 -7.68
N GLN A 64 33.48 4.69 -8.87
CA GLN A 64 33.26 5.41 -10.12
C GLN A 64 31.79 5.53 -10.49
N PHE A 65 30.98 4.52 -10.17
CA PHE A 65 29.52 4.54 -10.38
C PHE A 65 28.77 5.33 -9.30
N LEU A 66 29.21 5.26 -8.04
CA LEU A 66 28.53 5.91 -6.90
C LEU A 66 28.86 7.40 -6.75
N GLY A 67 29.87 7.89 -7.49
CA GLY A 67 30.30 9.28 -7.42
C GLY A 67 31.05 9.63 -6.13
N ARG A 68 31.52 10.88 -6.02
CA ARG A 68 32.14 11.41 -4.80
C ARG A 68 31.07 11.97 -3.90
N MET A 69 30.90 11.40 -2.71
CA MET A 69 30.06 11.96 -1.67
C MET A 69 30.79 13.12 -0.97
N ASN A 70 30.10 14.23 -0.80
CA ASN A 70 30.64 15.38 -0.10
C ASN A 70 30.82 15.07 1.39
N LYS A 71 31.92 15.50 1.98
CA LYS A 71 32.16 15.42 3.41
C LYS A 71 31.20 16.41 4.11
N PRO A 72 30.49 16.01 5.19
CA PRO A 72 29.73 16.95 5.99
C PRO A 72 30.61 18.08 6.51
N GLU A 73 30.05 19.28 6.65
CA GLU A 73 30.76 20.44 7.21
C GLU A 73 31.01 20.24 8.71
N CYS A 74 32.12 19.57 9.03
CA CYS A 74 32.57 19.33 10.40
C CYS A 74 34.08 19.24 10.45
N ASP A 75 34.67 19.45 11.61
CA ASP A 75 36.11 19.30 11.80
C ASP A 75 36.48 17.82 11.68
N TYR A 76 35.85 16.96 12.50
CA TYR A 76 36.00 15.51 12.37
C TYR A 76 34.84 14.76 13.03
N ILE A 77 34.63 13.51 12.59
CA ILE A 77 33.79 12.51 13.24
C ILE A 77 34.63 11.25 13.43
N LYS A 78 34.70 10.72 14.66
CA LYS A 78 35.45 9.50 14.99
C LYS A 78 34.53 8.46 15.62
N GLY A 79 34.85 7.17 15.44
CA GLY A 79 34.15 6.06 16.06
C GLY A 79 32.82 5.67 15.40
N ILE A 80 32.48 6.23 14.23
CA ILE A 80 31.25 5.92 13.51
C ILE A 80 31.33 4.52 12.89
N PRO A 81 30.36 3.61 13.15
CA PRO A 81 30.24 2.33 12.47
C PRO A 81 29.51 2.48 11.12
N PRO A 82 29.39 1.38 10.32
CA PRO A 82 28.53 1.40 9.13
C PRO A 82 27.11 1.87 9.49
N ALA A 83 26.61 2.85 8.72
CA ALA A 83 25.34 3.52 9.02
C ALA A 83 24.23 3.07 8.05
N ILE A 84 23.06 2.80 8.60
CA ILE A 84 21.84 2.44 7.88
C ILE A 84 20.77 3.45 8.27
N ALA A 85 20.18 4.13 7.27
CA ALA A 85 19.07 5.03 7.48
C ALA A 85 17.74 4.35 7.12
N ILE A 86 16.73 4.57 7.96
CA ILE A 86 15.37 4.11 7.71
C ILE A 86 14.46 5.35 7.68
N GLU A 87 14.25 5.84 6.45
CA GLU A 87 13.43 7.03 6.18
C GLU A 87 11.99 6.66 5.86
N GLN A 88 11.08 7.66 5.94
CA GLN A 88 9.66 7.50 5.66
C GLN A 88 9.31 7.47 4.17
N LYS A 89 10.26 7.77 3.30
CA LYS A 89 9.98 7.83 1.86
C LYS A 89 9.70 6.44 1.30
N VAL A 90 8.57 6.29 0.62
CA VAL A 90 8.30 5.10 -0.20
C VAL A 90 9.29 5.09 -1.35
N THR A 91 10.35 4.29 -1.23
CA THR A 91 11.48 4.25 -2.16
C THR A 91 11.17 3.48 -3.46
N THR A 92 10.10 2.69 -3.49
CA THR A 92 9.81 1.81 -4.63
C THR A 92 8.70 2.37 -5.51
N ARG A 93 9.09 2.87 -6.69
CA ARG A 93 8.15 3.18 -7.79
C ARG A 93 7.79 1.94 -8.63
N ASN A 94 8.34 0.78 -8.31
CA ASN A 94 8.06 -0.45 -9.04
C ASN A 94 6.63 -0.95 -8.74
N PRO A 95 5.72 -0.98 -9.74
CA PRO A 95 4.34 -1.39 -9.53
C PRO A 95 4.18 -2.89 -9.22
N ARG A 96 5.22 -3.70 -9.42
CA ARG A 96 5.24 -5.12 -9.07
C ARG A 96 5.67 -5.38 -7.63
N SER A 97 6.26 -4.39 -6.93
CA SER A 97 6.69 -4.55 -5.54
C SER A 97 5.49 -4.70 -4.60
N THR A 98 5.54 -5.68 -3.72
CA THR A 98 4.53 -5.97 -2.69
C THR A 98 5.17 -6.05 -1.31
N VAL A 99 4.35 -6.06 -0.25
CA VAL A 99 4.82 -6.31 1.12
C VAL A 99 5.62 -7.62 1.17
N GLY A 100 5.12 -8.69 0.55
CA GLY A 100 5.78 -9.99 0.53
C GLY A 100 7.16 -9.98 -0.13
N THR A 101 7.34 -9.23 -1.24
CA THR A 101 8.65 -9.10 -1.89
C THR A 101 9.59 -8.17 -1.12
N SER A 102 9.06 -7.10 -0.51
CA SER A 102 9.88 -6.16 0.28
C SER A 102 10.39 -6.78 1.58
N THR A 103 9.69 -7.76 2.14
CA THR A 103 10.05 -8.49 3.35
C THR A 103 10.79 -9.81 3.06
N GLU A 104 11.00 -10.15 1.81
CA GLU A 104 11.55 -11.42 1.32
C GLU A 104 10.69 -12.66 1.68
N ILE A 105 9.57 -12.51 2.39
CA ILE A 105 8.70 -13.64 2.77
C ILE A 105 8.18 -14.35 1.52
N TYR A 106 7.87 -13.61 0.46
CA TYR A 106 7.38 -14.19 -0.78
C TYR A 106 8.39 -15.14 -1.43
N GLU A 107 9.69 -14.81 -1.38
CA GLU A 107 10.76 -15.65 -1.92
C GLU A 107 10.85 -16.99 -1.16
N TYR A 108 10.73 -16.95 0.17
CA TYR A 108 10.69 -18.18 0.97
C TYR A 108 9.41 -18.99 0.76
N LEU A 109 8.26 -18.35 0.55
CA LEU A 109 7.01 -19.05 0.19
C LEU A 109 7.15 -19.75 -1.15
N ARG A 110 7.73 -19.11 -2.17
CA ARG A 110 8.01 -19.75 -3.47
C ARG A 110 8.85 -21.00 -3.30
N LEU A 111 9.94 -20.92 -2.53
CA LEU A 111 10.79 -22.06 -2.24
C LEU A 111 10.03 -23.18 -1.50
N LEU A 112 9.17 -22.83 -0.54
CA LEU A 112 8.34 -23.79 0.19
C LEU A 112 7.43 -24.55 -0.78
N PHE A 113 6.70 -23.83 -1.62
CA PHE A 113 5.79 -24.44 -2.59
C PHE A 113 6.51 -25.27 -3.65
N ALA A 114 7.70 -24.85 -4.09
CA ALA A 114 8.51 -25.61 -5.03
C ALA A 114 9.09 -26.90 -4.43
N ARG A 115 9.29 -26.98 -3.11
CA ARG A 115 9.94 -28.11 -2.45
C ARG A 115 8.99 -29.14 -1.83
N VAL A 116 7.87 -28.67 -1.26
CA VAL A 116 6.91 -29.53 -0.54
C VAL A 116 5.47 -29.35 -1.03
N GLY A 117 5.25 -28.55 -2.06
CA GLY A 117 3.94 -28.35 -2.66
C GLY A 117 3.44 -29.57 -3.38
N LYS A 118 2.17 -29.91 -3.20
CA LYS A 118 1.47 -31.02 -3.86
C LYS A 118 0.53 -30.47 -4.92
N THR A 119 0.69 -30.92 -6.15
CA THR A 119 -0.23 -30.58 -7.24
C THR A 119 -1.52 -31.37 -7.08
N ILE A 120 -2.64 -30.66 -7.05
CA ILE A 120 -3.98 -31.25 -6.90
C ILE A 120 -4.75 -31.01 -8.19
N SER A 121 -5.30 -32.07 -8.77
CA SER A 121 -6.14 -31.96 -9.97
C SER A 121 -7.38 -31.09 -9.67
N PRO A 122 -7.71 -30.08 -10.50
CA PRO A 122 -8.92 -29.27 -10.34
C PRO A 122 -10.21 -30.02 -10.65
N VAL A 123 -10.13 -31.20 -11.30
CA VAL A 123 -11.29 -31.99 -11.71
C VAL A 123 -11.65 -33.03 -10.64
N SER A 124 -10.72 -33.88 -10.28
CA SER A 124 -10.94 -34.98 -9.32
C SER A 124 -10.59 -34.62 -7.87
N GLY A 125 -9.77 -33.57 -7.66
CA GLY A 125 -9.24 -33.22 -6.33
C GLY A 125 -8.15 -34.17 -5.83
N THR A 126 -7.67 -35.11 -6.68
CA THR A 126 -6.61 -36.08 -6.33
C THR A 126 -5.23 -35.44 -6.47
N GLU A 127 -4.27 -35.96 -5.69
CA GLU A 127 -2.87 -35.53 -5.80
C GLU A 127 -2.25 -36.08 -7.09
N VAL A 128 -1.68 -35.21 -7.91
CA VAL A 128 -0.95 -35.54 -9.12
C VAL A 128 0.47 -35.96 -8.75
N LYS A 129 0.83 -37.18 -9.06
CA LYS A 129 2.16 -37.75 -8.78
C LYS A 129 2.77 -38.38 -10.02
N ARG A 130 4.07 -38.33 -10.11
CA ARG A 130 4.83 -39.30 -10.90
C ARG A 130 5.01 -40.53 -10.05
N HIS A 131 4.46 -41.63 -10.51
CA HIS A 131 4.70 -42.90 -9.85
C HIS A 131 6.05 -43.46 -10.25
N THR A 132 6.75 -44.03 -9.30
CA THR A 132 7.97 -44.77 -9.48
C THR A 132 7.71 -46.27 -9.41
N THR A 133 8.67 -47.08 -9.85
CA THR A 133 8.59 -48.54 -9.63
C THR A 133 8.52 -48.92 -8.15
N GLU A 134 9.07 -48.05 -7.26
CA GLU A 134 8.97 -48.21 -5.82
C GLU A 134 7.53 -48.05 -5.30
N ASP A 135 6.77 -47.09 -5.86
CA ASP A 135 5.34 -46.90 -5.54
C ASP A 135 4.51 -48.12 -5.94
N VAL A 136 4.84 -48.72 -7.10
CA VAL A 136 4.20 -49.97 -7.58
C VAL A 136 4.48 -51.13 -6.63
N VAL A 137 5.74 -51.27 -6.21
CA VAL A 137 6.16 -52.30 -5.24
C VAL A 137 5.48 -52.07 -3.89
N GLN A 138 5.42 -50.85 -3.39
CA GLN A 138 4.77 -50.50 -2.13
C GLN A 138 3.26 -50.79 -2.16
N CYS A 139 2.59 -50.50 -3.28
CA CYS A 139 1.18 -50.83 -3.47
C CYS A 139 0.98 -52.33 -3.44
N ALA A 140 1.78 -53.08 -4.19
CA ALA A 140 1.67 -54.56 -4.24
C ALA A 140 1.92 -55.18 -2.86
N THR A 141 3.01 -54.77 -2.16
CA THR A 141 3.36 -55.29 -0.83
C THR A 141 2.43 -54.87 0.28
N GLY A 142 1.57 -53.87 0.08
CA GLY A 142 0.50 -53.46 0.99
C GLY A 142 -0.65 -54.46 1.10
N HIS A 143 -0.75 -55.42 0.18
CA HIS A 143 -1.76 -56.51 0.18
C HIS A 143 -1.24 -57.74 0.90
N ALA A 144 -2.15 -58.66 1.26
CA ALA A 144 -1.81 -59.89 1.96
C ALA A 144 -0.91 -60.80 1.12
N ASP A 145 0.08 -61.44 1.76
CA ASP A 145 0.96 -62.42 1.11
C ASP A 145 0.20 -63.49 0.39
N GLY A 146 0.65 -63.80 -0.82
CA GLY A 146 0.00 -64.78 -1.68
C GLY A 146 -1.18 -64.25 -2.53
N THR A 147 -1.60 -63.02 -2.37
CA THR A 147 -2.61 -62.37 -3.22
C THR A 147 -2.09 -62.32 -4.66
N LYS A 148 -2.86 -62.88 -5.60
CA LYS A 148 -2.46 -62.87 -7.01
C LYS A 148 -2.84 -61.58 -7.69
N PHE A 149 -1.96 -61.06 -8.55
CA PHE A 149 -2.22 -59.87 -9.35
C PHE A 149 -1.60 -59.98 -10.75
N LEU A 150 -2.16 -59.15 -11.65
CA LEU A 150 -1.66 -58.96 -13.00
C LEU A 150 -0.94 -57.62 -13.10
N VAL A 151 0.21 -57.58 -13.76
CA VAL A 151 0.90 -56.40 -14.21
C VAL A 151 0.43 -56.09 -15.63
N LEU A 152 -0.25 -55.01 -15.83
CA LEU A 152 -0.93 -54.61 -17.06
C LEU A 152 -0.39 -53.28 -17.59
N CYS A 153 -0.46 -53.10 -18.91
CA CYS A 153 -0.29 -51.76 -19.50
C CYS A 153 -1.32 -51.53 -20.64
N PRO A 154 -1.69 -50.27 -20.91
CA PRO A 154 -2.59 -49.94 -22.00
C PRO A 154 -1.93 -50.26 -23.35
N ILE A 155 -2.71 -50.79 -24.32
CA ILE A 155 -2.21 -51.06 -25.67
C ILE A 155 -2.14 -49.74 -26.44
N ARG A 156 -0.95 -49.34 -26.86
CA ARG A 156 -0.69 -48.14 -27.67
C ARG A 156 -0.51 -48.55 -29.15
N ILE A 157 -1.33 -47.95 -30.03
CA ILE A 157 -1.26 -48.16 -31.47
C ILE A 157 -0.66 -46.91 -32.12
N PRO A 158 0.58 -46.97 -32.65
CA PRO A 158 1.17 -45.86 -33.39
C PRO A 158 0.36 -45.46 -34.64
N GLU A 159 0.43 -44.18 -35.01
CA GLU A 159 -0.25 -43.69 -36.22
C GLU A 159 0.15 -44.50 -37.47
N GLY A 160 -0.85 -44.91 -38.22
CA GLY A 160 -0.65 -45.72 -39.43
C GLY A 160 -0.54 -47.22 -39.23
N ARG A 161 -0.73 -47.74 -38.00
CA ARG A 161 -0.69 -49.20 -37.72
C ARG A 161 -2.08 -49.70 -37.31
N SER A 162 -2.43 -50.94 -37.71
CA SER A 162 -3.67 -51.57 -37.25
C SER A 162 -3.49 -52.25 -35.89
N LEU A 163 -4.59 -52.48 -35.13
CA LEU A 163 -4.58 -53.26 -33.89
C LEU A 163 -3.99 -54.64 -34.08
N GLU A 164 -4.36 -55.29 -35.16
CA GLU A 164 -3.90 -56.66 -35.52
C GLU A 164 -2.37 -56.69 -35.71
N GLN A 165 -1.81 -55.74 -36.43
CA GLN A 165 -0.37 -55.58 -36.61
C GLN A 165 0.36 -55.29 -35.29
N GLN A 166 -0.27 -54.51 -34.39
CA GLN A 166 0.32 -54.24 -33.10
C GLN A 166 0.32 -55.44 -32.17
N LEU A 167 -0.72 -56.24 -32.16
CA LEU A 167 -0.80 -57.49 -31.41
C LEU A 167 0.20 -58.56 -31.95
N ASP A 168 0.42 -58.64 -33.25
CA ASP A 168 1.44 -59.49 -33.84
C ASP A 168 2.85 -59.08 -33.39
N ILE A 169 3.14 -57.79 -33.28
CA ILE A 169 4.42 -57.27 -32.76
C ILE A 169 4.59 -57.68 -31.31
N TYR A 170 3.57 -57.45 -30.45
CA TYR A 170 3.63 -57.91 -29.06
C TYR A 170 3.84 -59.39 -28.92
N HIS A 171 3.18 -60.21 -29.75
CA HIS A 171 3.39 -61.65 -29.77
C HIS A 171 4.82 -62.07 -30.18
N GLN A 172 5.39 -61.36 -31.18
CA GLN A 172 6.77 -61.52 -31.59
C GLN A 172 7.79 -61.08 -30.56
N SER A 173 7.44 -60.05 -29.74
CA SER A 173 8.26 -59.58 -28.63
C SER A 173 8.17 -60.47 -27.38
N GLY A 174 7.39 -61.57 -27.41
CA GLY A 174 7.30 -62.53 -26.33
C GLY A 174 6.10 -62.40 -25.39
N PHE A 175 5.24 -61.39 -25.60
CA PHE A 175 4.01 -61.27 -24.83
C PHE A 175 2.93 -62.22 -25.38
N ALA A 176 2.36 -63.02 -24.49
CA ALA A 176 1.45 -64.12 -24.94
C ALA A 176 -0.04 -63.81 -24.60
N ARG A 177 -0.33 -62.85 -23.82
CA ARG A 177 -1.67 -62.60 -23.24
C ARG A 177 -2.05 -61.18 -23.23
N LEU A 178 -3.34 -60.95 -23.39
CA LEU A 178 -3.99 -59.63 -23.15
C LEU A 178 -5.18 -59.82 -22.21
N GLU A 179 -5.58 -58.77 -21.59
CA GLU A 179 -6.83 -58.67 -20.85
C GLU A 179 -7.82 -57.85 -21.65
N TYR A 180 -9.00 -58.38 -21.87
CA TYR A 180 -10.11 -57.69 -22.51
C TYR A 180 -11.37 -57.80 -21.66
N LYS A 181 -11.93 -56.68 -21.25
CA LYS A 181 -13.13 -56.56 -20.37
C LYS A 181 -13.04 -57.39 -19.09
N GLY A 182 -11.88 -57.53 -18.51
CA GLY A 182 -11.64 -58.26 -17.26
C GLY A 182 -11.29 -59.73 -17.44
N GLU A 183 -11.34 -60.25 -18.65
CA GLU A 183 -10.96 -61.64 -18.96
C GLU A 183 -9.59 -61.72 -19.64
N VAL A 184 -8.75 -62.62 -19.15
CA VAL A 184 -7.40 -62.86 -19.73
C VAL A 184 -7.49 -63.88 -20.84
N CYS A 185 -7.14 -63.45 -22.04
CA CYS A 185 -7.09 -64.36 -23.25
C CYS A 185 -5.70 -64.37 -23.91
N ARG A 186 -5.47 -65.26 -24.78
CA ARG A 186 -4.22 -65.37 -25.56
C ARG A 186 -4.30 -64.39 -26.73
N ILE A 187 -3.16 -63.79 -27.11
CA ILE A 187 -3.06 -62.87 -28.25
C ILE A 187 -3.36 -63.58 -29.56
N ASP A 188 -2.87 -64.86 -29.76
CA ASP A 188 -3.04 -65.60 -30.92
C ASP A 188 -4.47 -66.15 -31.15
N GLU A 189 -5.33 -66.16 -30.14
CA GLU A 189 -6.74 -66.63 -30.21
C GLU A 189 -7.72 -65.45 -30.20
N PHE A 190 -7.26 -64.18 -30.14
CA PHE A 190 -8.10 -63.03 -29.99
C PHE A 190 -8.57 -62.43 -31.32
N ASP A 191 -9.89 -62.26 -31.50
CA ASP A 191 -10.47 -61.59 -32.66
C ASP A 191 -10.48 -60.05 -32.50
N SER A 192 -9.54 -59.42 -33.18
CA SER A 192 -9.30 -57.98 -33.12
C SER A 192 -10.35 -57.13 -33.87
N ARG A 193 -11.28 -57.73 -34.66
CA ARG A 193 -12.13 -57.01 -35.61
C ARG A 193 -13.22 -56.13 -35.00
N GLN A 194 -13.62 -56.41 -33.75
CA GLN A 194 -14.65 -55.67 -33.01
C GLN A 194 -14.22 -55.22 -31.61
N ALA A 195 -12.93 -55.21 -31.38
CA ALA A 195 -12.36 -54.91 -30.07
C ALA A 195 -12.31 -53.42 -29.78
N ASP A 196 -12.79 -53.02 -28.60
CA ASP A 196 -12.66 -51.69 -28.05
C ASP A 196 -11.29 -51.56 -27.36
N THR A 197 -10.39 -50.78 -27.93
CA THR A 197 -9.02 -50.61 -27.45
C THR A 197 -8.94 -49.94 -26.09
N GLU A 198 -9.97 -49.16 -25.67
CA GLU A 198 -10.00 -48.51 -24.36
C GLU A 198 -10.20 -49.51 -23.20
N GLN A 199 -10.70 -50.70 -23.49
CA GLN A 199 -10.92 -51.76 -22.51
C GLN A 199 -9.98 -52.93 -22.67
N MET A 200 -8.82 -52.70 -23.30
CA MET A 200 -7.84 -53.75 -23.63
C MET A 200 -6.47 -53.43 -23.05
N TYR A 201 -5.90 -54.35 -22.31
CA TYR A 201 -4.61 -54.22 -21.67
C TYR A 201 -3.67 -55.35 -22.03
N LEU A 202 -2.41 -55.06 -22.25
CA LEU A 202 -1.37 -56.05 -22.43
C LEU A 202 -0.98 -56.61 -21.05
N VAL A 203 -0.95 -57.92 -20.90
CA VAL A 203 -0.50 -58.59 -19.68
C VAL A 203 1.01 -58.77 -19.74
N ILE A 204 1.73 -58.04 -18.91
CA ILE A 204 3.20 -58.09 -18.81
C ILE A 204 3.64 -59.28 -17.97
N ASP A 205 3.08 -59.43 -16.75
CA ASP A 205 3.40 -60.53 -15.86
C ASP A 205 2.19 -60.88 -14.95
N ARG A 206 2.30 -62.04 -14.33
CA ARG A 206 1.31 -62.59 -13.38
C ARG A 206 2.05 -62.99 -12.14
N LEU A 207 1.88 -62.26 -11.08
CA LEU A 207 2.63 -62.36 -9.85
C LEU A 207 1.71 -62.66 -8.66
N ALA A 208 2.32 -63.05 -7.56
CA ALA A 208 1.66 -63.08 -6.24
C ALA A 208 2.47 -62.19 -5.27
N VAL A 209 1.79 -61.55 -4.37
CA VAL A 209 2.40 -60.69 -3.33
C VAL A 209 3.38 -61.50 -2.50
N SER A 210 4.62 -61.04 -2.43
CA SER A 210 5.68 -61.61 -1.59
C SER A 210 6.68 -60.55 -1.20
N HIS A 211 7.24 -60.65 0.01
CA HIS A 211 8.23 -59.71 0.56
C HIS A 211 9.67 -60.23 0.32
N GLU A 212 9.83 -61.32 -0.42
CA GLU A 212 11.16 -61.81 -0.76
C GLU A 212 11.87 -60.94 -1.81
N LYS A 213 13.17 -60.74 -1.65
CA LYS A 213 13.96 -59.86 -2.54
C LYS A 213 13.84 -60.22 -4.03
N ASP A 214 13.81 -61.51 -4.34
CA ASP A 214 13.74 -61.98 -5.72
C ASP A 214 12.35 -61.66 -6.35
N ALA A 215 11.28 -61.75 -5.55
CA ALA A 215 9.93 -61.42 -5.98
C ALA A 215 9.78 -59.88 -6.20
N ILE A 216 10.37 -59.11 -5.31
CA ILE A 216 10.38 -57.65 -5.45
C ILE A 216 11.19 -57.21 -6.68
N SER A 217 12.36 -57.78 -6.90
CA SER A 217 13.17 -57.52 -8.10
C SER A 217 12.40 -57.81 -9.38
N ARG A 218 11.74 -58.99 -9.44
CA ARG A 218 10.92 -59.36 -10.58
C ARG A 218 9.74 -58.41 -10.80
N LEU A 219 9.08 -57.98 -9.74
CA LEU A 219 8.00 -57.00 -9.84
C LEU A 219 8.53 -55.64 -10.37
N THR A 220 9.71 -55.21 -9.91
CA THR A 220 10.35 -53.98 -10.40
C THR A 220 10.65 -54.05 -11.88
N ASP A 221 11.24 -55.17 -12.37
CA ASP A 221 11.54 -55.40 -13.79
C ASP A 221 10.26 -55.47 -14.64
N SER A 222 9.21 -56.08 -14.09
CA SER A 222 7.90 -56.15 -14.76
C SER A 222 7.22 -54.82 -14.84
N ALA A 223 7.33 -53.99 -13.78
CA ALA A 223 6.81 -52.64 -13.74
C ALA A 223 7.55 -51.70 -14.72
N GLU A 224 8.88 -51.78 -14.81
CA GLU A 224 9.66 -51.06 -15.82
C GLU A 224 9.24 -51.40 -17.24
N THR A 225 9.04 -52.71 -17.51
CA THR A 225 8.56 -53.17 -18.80
C THR A 225 7.15 -52.67 -19.10
N ALA A 226 6.26 -52.68 -18.08
CA ALA A 226 4.90 -52.20 -18.23
C ALA A 226 4.84 -50.68 -18.52
N PHE A 227 5.65 -49.90 -17.84
CA PHE A 227 5.76 -48.45 -18.11
C PHE A 227 6.32 -48.16 -19.50
N TYR A 228 7.30 -48.97 -19.95
CA TYR A 228 7.87 -48.82 -21.29
C TYR A 228 6.86 -49.11 -22.39
N GLU A 229 6.21 -50.27 -22.33
CA GLU A 229 5.23 -50.69 -23.35
C GLU A 229 3.94 -49.90 -23.31
N GLY A 230 3.50 -49.47 -22.11
CA GLY A 230 2.32 -48.63 -21.90
C GLY A 230 2.56 -47.17 -22.19
N GLY A 231 3.78 -46.77 -22.63
CA GLY A 231 4.13 -45.37 -22.91
C GLY A 231 4.06 -44.46 -21.68
N GLY A 232 4.44 -44.99 -20.51
CA GLY A 232 4.46 -44.29 -19.23
C GLY A 232 3.29 -44.62 -18.31
N GLU A 233 2.39 -45.47 -18.70
CA GLU A 233 1.22 -45.88 -17.90
C GLU A 233 1.25 -47.42 -17.66
N MET A 234 0.90 -47.82 -16.45
CA MET A 234 0.72 -49.21 -16.08
C MET A 234 -0.37 -49.38 -15.02
N MET A 235 -0.82 -50.63 -14.83
CA MET A 235 -1.83 -50.97 -13.85
C MET A 235 -1.52 -52.27 -13.14
N LEU A 236 -1.94 -52.36 -11.86
CA LEU A 236 -2.00 -53.60 -11.12
C LEU A 236 -3.47 -53.99 -10.96
N ARG A 237 -3.83 -55.25 -11.31
CA ARG A 237 -5.16 -55.80 -11.05
C ARG A 237 -5.07 -56.95 -10.07
N PHE A 238 -5.65 -56.78 -8.89
CA PHE A 238 -5.64 -57.82 -7.86
C PHE A 238 -6.80 -58.78 -8.03
N MET A 239 -6.57 -60.05 -7.71
CA MET A 239 -7.55 -61.11 -7.81
C MET A 239 -7.88 -61.67 -6.41
N PRO A 240 -9.13 -62.03 -6.08
CA PRO A 240 -10.29 -62.20 -7.00
C PRO A 240 -11.13 -60.95 -7.18
N ASP A 241 -10.93 -59.88 -6.38
CA ASP A 241 -11.82 -58.75 -6.27
C ASP A 241 -11.81 -57.82 -7.49
N GLY A 242 -10.82 -57.98 -8.38
CA GLY A 242 -10.69 -57.20 -9.61
C GLY A 242 -10.27 -55.76 -9.37
N GLU A 243 -9.78 -55.40 -8.16
CA GLU A 243 -9.30 -54.07 -7.80
C GLU A 243 -8.19 -53.65 -8.74
N LEU A 244 -8.35 -52.46 -9.36
CA LEU A 244 -7.42 -51.89 -10.35
C LEU A 244 -6.74 -50.65 -9.79
N HIS A 245 -5.42 -50.68 -9.69
CA HIS A 245 -4.57 -49.56 -9.35
C HIS A 245 -3.79 -49.09 -10.58
N SER A 246 -3.95 -47.82 -10.96
CA SER A 246 -3.28 -47.20 -12.09
C SER A 246 -2.07 -46.40 -11.64
N PHE A 247 -0.97 -46.49 -12.41
CA PHE A 247 0.28 -45.76 -12.17
C PHE A 247 0.71 -45.07 -13.46
N SER A 248 1.23 -43.87 -13.37
CA SER A 248 1.79 -43.13 -14.49
C SER A 248 3.12 -42.48 -14.09
N ILE A 249 4.14 -42.58 -14.95
CA ILE A 249 5.40 -41.84 -14.81
C ILE A 249 5.27 -40.42 -15.36
N ARG A 250 4.14 -40.09 -15.98
CA ARG A 250 3.83 -38.73 -16.44
C ARG A 250 3.17 -37.97 -15.33
N PHE A 251 3.45 -36.64 -15.29
CA PHE A 251 2.83 -35.74 -14.34
C PHE A 251 1.47 -35.26 -14.87
N GLU A 252 0.50 -36.18 -14.89
CA GLU A 252 -0.82 -35.97 -15.48
C GLU A 252 -1.92 -36.63 -14.63
N ALA A 253 -3.11 -36.05 -14.64
CA ALA A 253 -4.32 -36.60 -14.05
C ALA A 253 -5.54 -36.05 -14.78
N ASP A 254 -6.62 -36.84 -14.88
CA ASP A 254 -7.91 -36.46 -15.51
C ASP A 254 -7.73 -35.96 -16.96
N GLY A 255 -6.74 -36.44 -17.68
CA GLY A 255 -6.44 -36.03 -19.06
C GLY A 255 -5.74 -34.69 -19.18
N ILE A 256 -5.32 -34.07 -18.05
CA ILE A 256 -4.58 -32.82 -18.01
C ILE A 256 -3.12 -33.10 -17.66
N THR A 257 -2.20 -32.59 -18.47
CA THR A 257 -0.77 -32.62 -18.19
C THR A 257 -0.41 -31.42 -17.37
N PHE A 258 0.21 -31.60 -16.20
CA PHE A 258 0.61 -30.56 -15.28
C PHE A 258 2.11 -30.25 -15.39
N GLU A 259 2.48 -29.02 -15.04
CA GLU A 259 3.88 -28.66 -14.86
C GLU A 259 4.33 -29.02 -13.43
N GLU A 260 5.54 -29.56 -13.29
CA GLU A 260 6.12 -29.84 -11.97
C GLU A 260 6.35 -28.52 -11.20
N PRO A 261 6.03 -28.49 -9.89
CA PRO A 261 6.27 -27.31 -9.08
C PRO A 261 7.73 -26.87 -9.13
N SER A 262 7.97 -25.65 -9.59
CA SER A 262 9.29 -25.03 -9.67
C SER A 262 9.23 -23.64 -9.06
N ASP A 263 10.39 -23.11 -8.61
CA ASP A 263 10.48 -21.77 -8.07
C ASP A 263 9.98 -20.69 -9.04
N ASN A 264 10.24 -20.86 -10.34
CA ASN A 264 9.80 -19.93 -11.38
C ASN A 264 8.28 -19.94 -11.62
N MET A 265 7.60 -21.06 -11.37
CA MET A 265 6.15 -21.20 -11.49
C MET A 265 5.40 -20.25 -10.54
N PHE A 266 5.99 -19.95 -9.39
CA PHE A 266 5.42 -19.06 -8.37
C PHE A 266 5.97 -17.63 -8.45
N SER A 267 6.74 -17.30 -9.48
CA SER A 267 7.30 -15.97 -9.68
C SER A 267 6.48 -15.14 -10.66
N PHE A 268 5.79 -14.11 -10.18
CA PHE A 268 5.10 -13.17 -11.06
C PHE A 268 6.07 -12.23 -11.82
N ASN A 269 7.37 -12.28 -11.53
CA ASN A 269 8.41 -11.59 -12.28
C ASN A 269 9.02 -12.44 -13.38
N SER A 270 8.73 -13.76 -13.41
CA SER A 270 9.16 -14.71 -14.43
C SER A 270 8.05 -14.96 -15.44
N PRO A 271 8.33 -15.03 -16.75
CA PRO A 271 7.34 -15.42 -17.77
C PRO A 271 6.73 -16.82 -17.52
N ALA A 272 7.44 -17.70 -16.83
CA ALA A 272 6.96 -19.01 -16.47
C ALA A 272 5.78 -18.97 -15.48
N GLY A 273 5.81 -18.06 -14.50
CA GLY A 273 4.79 -17.95 -13.46
C GLY A 273 3.81 -16.79 -13.63
N ALA A 274 4.21 -15.73 -14.36
CA ALA A 274 3.37 -14.55 -14.53
C ALA A 274 2.10 -14.83 -15.33
N CYS A 275 0.99 -14.25 -14.90
CA CYS A 275 -0.25 -14.27 -15.68
C CYS A 275 -0.01 -13.67 -17.08
N PRO A 276 -0.33 -14.36 -18.17
CA PRO A 276 -0.04 -13.89 -19.53
C PRO A 276 -0.86 -12.66 -19.94
N GLU A 277 -2.00 -12.40 -19.30
CA GLU A 277 -2.87 -11.25 -19.57
C GLU A 277 -2.31 -9.95 -18.99
N CYS A 278 -1.91 -9.98 -17.70
CA CYS A 278 -1.42 -8.80 -16.99
C CYS A 278 0.09 -8.80 -16.78
N GLU A 279 0.83 -9.76 -17.31
CA GLU A 279 2.28 -9.88 -17.19
C GLU A 279 2.81 -9.74 -15.74
N GLY A 280 2.05 -10.24 -14.76
CA GLY A 280 2.41 -10.18 -13.35
C GLY A 280 2.07 -8.87 -12.63
N PHE A 281 1.36 -7.94 -13.27
CA PHE A 281 0.92 -6.69 -12.61
C PHE A 281 -0.35 -6.87 -11.77
N GLY A 282 -1.16 -7.90 -12.01
CA GLY A 282 -2.44 -8.14 -11.35
C GLY A 282 -3.56 -7.19 -11.79
N LYS A 283 -3.23 -6.18 -12.58
CA LYS A 283 -4.16 -5.16 -13.12
C LYS A 283 -3.90 -4.95 -14.60
N ILE A 284 -4.95 -4.61 -15.32
CA ILE A 284 -4.91 -4.25 -16.74
C ILE A 284 -5.57 -2.89 -16.95
N ILE A 285 -5.35 -2.28 -18.11
CA ILE A 285 -6.09 -1.09 -18.51
C ILE A 285 -7.39 -1.57 -19.15
N GLY A 286 -8.45 -1.51 -18.38
CA GLY A 286 -9.81 -1.91 -18.79
C GLY A 286 -10.83 -0.79 -18.62
N ILE A 287 -12.10 -1.14 -18.77
CA ILE A 287 -13.21 -0.25 -18.40
C ILE A 287 -13.38 -0.33 -16.88
N ASP A 288 -13.27 0.81 -16.23
CA ASP A 288 -13.32 0.92 -14.78
C ASP A 288 -14.78 1.01 -14.29
N GLU A 289 -15.21 0.04 -13.52
CA GLU A 289 -16.56 -0.01 -12.96
C GLU A 289 -16.91 1.27 -12.20
N HIS A 290 -15.98 1.82 -11.42
CA HIS A 290 -16.21 3.04 -10.64
C HIS A 290 -16.36 4.29 -11.50
N LEU A 291 -15.75 4.31 -12.67
CA LEU A 291 -15.94 5.40 -13.64
C LEU A 291 -17.27 5.26 -14.37
N VAL A 292 -17.73 4.04 -14.61
CA VAL A 292 -19.01 3.75 -15.28
C VAL A 292 -20.19 3.94 -14.32
N ILE A 293 -20.08 3.45 -13.10
CA ILE A 293 -21.10 3.52 -12.04
C ILE A 293 -20.51 4.23 -10.80
N PRO A 294 -20.33 5.55 -10.85
CA PRO A 294 -19.72 6.29 -9.76
C PRO A 294 -20.62 6.42 -8.52
N ASN A 295 -21.91 6.19 -8.65
CA ASN A 295 -22.87 6.19 -7.55
C ASN A 295 -23.71 4.91 -7.56
N SER A 296 -23.35 3.94 -6.69
CA SER A 296 -24.04 2.68 -6.57
C SER A 296 -25.38 2.78 -5.83
N ALA A 297 -25.66 3.90 -5.15
CA ALA A 297 -26.95 4.14 -4.52
C ALA A 297 -28.05 4.48 -5.54
N LEU A 298 -27.69 4.75 -6.78
CA LEU A 298 -28.65 4.96 -7.87
C LEU A 298 -29.00 3.62 -8.53
N SER A 299 -30.24 3.56 -9.02
CA SER A 299 -30.70 2.47 -9.89
C SER A 299 -30.33 2.76 -11.36
N VAL A 300 -30.44 1.74 -12.22
CA VAL A 300 -30.28 1.95 -13.67
C VAL A 300 -31.28 2.99 -14.18
N TYR A 301 -32.50 2.97 -13.66
CA TYR A 301 -33.51 3.96 -13.97
C TYR A 301 -33.07 5.38 -13.58
N ASP A 302 -32.44 5.56 -12.40
CA ASP A 302 -31.96 6.84 -11.87
C ASP A 302 -30.59 7.26 -12.43
N ASN A 303 -30.14 6.69 -13.56
CA ASN A 303 -28.88 6.99 -14.21
C ASN A 303 -27.62 6.55 -13.41
N ALA A 304 -27.63 5.39 -12.78
CA ALA A 304 -26.43 4.80 -12.18
C ALA A 304 -25.30 4.67 -13.20
N VAL A 305 -25.61 4.23 -14.43
CA VAL A 305 -24.66 4.04 -15.53
C VAL A 305 -24.43 5.39 -16.24
N VAL A 306 -23.33 6.07 -15.88
CA VAL A 306 -23.07 7.44 -16.36
C VAL A 306 -22.63 7.52 -17.81
N CYS A 307 -22.09 6.45 -18.38
CA CYS A 307 -21.69 6.41 -19.79
C CYS A 307 -22.90 6.44 -20.75
N TRP A 308 -24.09 6.15 -20.23
CA TRP A 308 -25.35 6.24 -20.97
C TRP A 308 -26.04 7.61 -20.85
N ARG A 309 -25.42 8.58 -20.18
CA ARG A 309 -25.94 9.96 -20.07
C ARG A 309 -25.63 10.75 -21.35
N GLY A 310 -26.54 11.66 -21.74
CA GLY A 310 -26.39 12.53 -22.89
C GLY A 310 -27.34 12.15 -24.05
N GLU A 311 -27.72 13.13 -24.89
CA GLU A 311 -28.81 13.01 -25.84
C GLU A 311 -28.76 11.76 -26.73
N LYS A 312 -27.58 11.39 -27.25
CA LYS A 312 -27.45 10.20 -28.12
C LYS A 312 -27.27 8.88 -27.34
N MET A 313 -26.71 8.93 -26.14
CA MET A 313 -26.39 7.73 -25.34
C MET A 313 -27.54 7.35 -24.42
N SER A 314 -28.44 8.26 -24.08
CA SER A 314 -29.67 7.98 -23.34
C SER A 314 -30.58 6.98 -24.04
N GLU A 315 -30.56 6.93 -25.38
CA GLU A 315 -31.28 5.94 -26.16
C GLU A 315 -30.86 4.51 -25.81
N TRP A 316 -29.56 4.26 -25.55
CA TRP A 316 -29.07 2.95 -25.09
C TRP A 316 -29.66 2.54 -23.75
N LYS A 317 -29.74 3.48 -22.78
CA LYS A 317 -30.41 3.25 -21.50
C LYS A 317 -31.89 2.94 -21.68
N GLU A 318 -32.61 3.69 -22.54
CA GLU A 318 -34.01 3.46 -22.81
C GLU A 318 -34.25 2.07 -23.40
N TRP A 319 -33.41 1.63 -24.32
CA TRP A 319 -33.48 0.31 -24.91
C TRP A 319 -33.16 -0.77 -23.88
N PHE A 320 -32.14 -0.56 -23.03
CA PHE A 320 -31.80 -1.48 -21.94
C PHE A 320 -32.98 -1.66 -20.99
N ILE A 321 -33.60 -0.56 -20.55
CA ILE A 321 -34.74 -0.59 -19.64
C ILE A 321 -35.92 -1.32 -20.26
N ARG A 322 -36.29 -0.99 -21.49
CA ARG A 322 -37.43 -1.60 -22.21
C ARG A 322 -37.21 -3.09 -22.40
N PHE A 323 -36.01 -3.49 -22.85
CA PHE A 323 -35.68 -4.89 -23.15
C PHE A 323 -35.61 -5.75 -21.88
N ASN A 324 -34.97 -5.27 -20.82
CA ASN A 324 -34.67 -6.08 -19.65
C ASN A 324 -35.74 -6.02 -18.56
N SER A 325 -36.54 -4.95 -18.47
CA SER A 325 -37.66 -4.88 -17.50
C SER A 325 -38.74 -5.94 -17.77
N GLU A 326 -39.06 -6.22 -19.03
CA GLU A 326 -40.01 -7.27 -19.41
C GLU A 326 -39.50 -8.69 -19.10
N ARG A 327 -38.17 -8.85 -18.92
CA ARG A 327 -37.48 -10.11 -18.60
C ARG A 327 -37.16 -10.28 -17.12
N GLY A 328 -37.61 -9.31 -16.30
CA GLY A 328 -37.47 -9.38 -14.84
C GLY A 328 -36.22 -8.74 -14.26
N PHE A 329 -35.44 -7.98 -15.05
CA PHE A 329 -34.33 -7.21 -14.47
C PHE A 329 -34.87 -6.08 -13.56
N PRO A 330 -34.34 -5.93 -12.32
CA PRO A 330 -34.87 -4.96 -11.34
C PRO A 330 -34.34 -3.54 -11.59
N ILE A 331 -34.87 -2.84 -12.60
CA ILE A 331 -34.42 -1.52 -13.07
C ILE A 331 -34.43 -0.41 -12.00
N PHE A 332 -35.29 -0.52 -10.98
CA PHE A 332 -35.43 0.47 -9.89
C PHE A 332 -34.57 0.14 -8.66
N LYS A 333 -33.93 -1.04 -8.63
CA LYS A 333 -33.13 -1.47 -7.51
C LYS A 333 -31.76 -0.77 -7.54
N PRO A 334 -31.29 -0.16 -6.43
CA PRO A 334 -29.95 0.43 -6.34
C PRO A 334 -28.86 -0.57 -6.74
N TYR A 335 -27.81 -0.08 -7.43
CA TYR A 335 -26.74 -0.96 -7.92
C TYR A 335 -26.05 -1.77 -6.82
N TYR A 336 -25.86 -1.21 -5.62
CA TYR A 336 -25.24 -1.92 -4.49
C TYR A 336 -26.09 -3.08 -3.96
N GLU A 337 -27.43 -3.05 -4.17
CA GLU A 337 -28.36 -4.11 -3.77
C GLU A 337 -28.52 -5.22 -4.82
N LEU A 338 -28.04 -5.00 -6.03
CA LEU A 338 -28.08 -6.02 -7.09
C LEU A 338 -27.24 -7.23 -6.67
N THR A 339 -27.82 -8.43 -6.90
CA THR A 339 -27.07 -9.69 -6.75
C THR A 339 -25.95 -9.78 -7.76
N GLN A 340 -25.00 -10.69 -7.59
CA GLN A 340 -23.92 -10.87 -8.56
C GLN A 340 -24.46 -11.25 -9.94
N GLU A 341 -25.46 -12.11 -10.01
CA GLU A 341 -26.13 -12.49 -11.27
C GLU A 341 -26.80 -11.29 -11.96
N GLU A 342 -27.45 -10.40 -11.18
CA GLU A 342 -28.05 -9.17 -11.71
C GLU A 342 -26.98 -8.17 -12.20
N LYS A 343 -25.83 -8.10 -11.50
CA LYS A 343 -24.68 -7.29 -11.94
C LYS A 343 -24.07 -7.85 -13.23
N ASP A 344 -23.86 -9.15 -13.28
CA ASP A 344 -23.35 -9.83 -14.48
C ASP A 344 -24.29 -9.62 -15.67
N TRP A 345 -25.59 -9.65 -15.42
CA TRP A 345 -26.59 -9.31 -16.45
C TRP A 345 -26.44 -7.87 -16.96
N LEU A 346 -26.28 -6.89 -16.09
CA LEU A 346 -26.08 -5.50 -16.48
C LEU A 346 -24.76 -5.30 -17.24
N TRP A 347 -23.70 -5.95 -16.81
CA TRP A 347 -22.37 -5.83 -17.42
C TRP A 347 -22.21 -6.65 -18.69
N HIS A 348 -22.55 -7.93 -18.66
CA HIS A 348 -22.26 -8.88 -19.72
C HIS A 348 -23.48 -9.25 -20.56
N GLY A 349 -24.67 -8.97 -20.07
CA GLY A 349 -25.93 -9.20 -20.77
C GLY A 349 -26.72 -10.39 -20.26
N VAL A 350 -27.83 -10.65 -20.95
CA VAL A 350 -28.82 -11.66 -20.53
C VAL A 350 -28.20 -13.05 -20.44
N PRO A 351 -28.49 -13.86 -19.39
CA PRO A 351 -27.99 -15.22 -19.29
C PRO A 351 -28.31 -16.09 -20.51
N SER A 352 -27.38 -17.00 -20.83
CA SER A 352 -27.50 -17.91 -21.98
C SER A 352 -28.83 -18.70 -21.93
N GLY A 353 -29.61 -18.58 -22.97
CA GLY A 353 -30.95 -19.18 -23.10
C GLY A 353 -32.11 -18.18 -23.12
N MET A 354 -31.92 -16.95 -22.64
CA MET A 354 -32.96 -15.92 -22.67
C MET A 354 -32.82 -14.89 -23.81
N ALA A 355 -31.65 -14.82 -24.46
CA ALA A 355 -31.40 -13.86 -25.52
C ALA A 355 -31.65 -14.44 -26.92
N PRO A 356 -32.41 -13.77 -27.77
CA PRO A 356 -32.46 -14.08 -29.18
C PRO A 356 -31.14 -13.71 -29.86
N ARG A 357 -30.62 -14.58 -30.74
CA ARG A 357 -29.33 -14.39 -31.43
C ARG A 357 -29.27 -13.19 -32.39
N LYS A 358 -30.40 -12.62 -32.78
CA LYS A 358 -30.52 -11.37 -33.59
C LYS A 358 -31.87 -10.71 -33.28
N LEU A 359 -31.86 -9.48 -32.76
CA LEU A 359 -33.04 -8.66 -32.63
C LEU A 359 -33.12 -7.72 -33.80
N ARG A 360 -34.14 -7.93 -34.67
CA ARG A 360 -34.50 -6.99 -35.74
C ARG A 360 -35.59 -6.03 -35.32
N SER A 361 -36.48 -6.48 -34.44
CA SER A 361 -37.56 -5.70 -33.81
C SER A 361 -38.02 -6.37 -32.53
N GLU A 362 -38.54 -5.61 -31.58
CA GLU A 362 -39.09 -6.15 -30.33
C GLU A 362 -40.51 -5.64 -30.10
N LYS A 363 -41.41 -6.46 -29.55
CA LYS A 363 -42.75 -6.08 -29.14
C LYS A 363 -42.69 -5.37 -27.80
N LEU A 364 -42.93 -4.06 -27.83
CA LEU A 364 -43.00 -3.22 -26.65
C LEU A 364 -44.39 -2.65 -26.51
N GLY A 365 -45.09 -3.00 -25.44
CA GLY A 365 -46.47 -2.53 -25.23
C GLY A 365 -47.41 -2.90 -26.35
N GLY A 366 -47.19 -4.04 -27.03
CA GLY A 366 -48.00 -4.51 -28.17
C GLY A 366 -47.66 -3.94 -29.53
N LYS A 367 -46.65 -3.07 -29.63
CA LYS A 367 -46.14 -2.53 -30.89
C LYS A 367 -44.72 -3.06 -31.20
N GLU A 368 -44.46 -3.46 -32.42
CA GLU A 368 -43.14 -3.78 -32.93
C GLU A 368 -42.31 -2.51 -33.12
N VAL A 369 -41.19 -2.40 -32.39
CA VAL A 369 -40.24 -1.29 -32.46
C VAL A 369 -38.94 -1.82 -33.03
N PRO A 370 -38.41 -1.26 -34.13
CA PRO A 370 -37.16 -1.69 -34.72
C PRO A 370 -35.99 -1.33 -33.79
N VAL A 371 -35.12 -2.27 -33.53
CA VAL A 371 -33.83 -2.02 -32.81
C VAL A 371 -32.85 -1.39 -33.81
N PRO A 372 -32.15 -0.29 -33.48
CA PRO A 372 -31.18 0.34 -34.37
C PRO A 372 -30.14 -0.68 -34.82
N ALA A 373 -29.85 -0.69 -36.15
CA ALA A 373 -28.93 -1.68 -36.72
C ALA A 373 -27.50 -1.64 -36.09
N GLU A 374 -27.10 -0.47 -35.63
CA GLU A 374 -25.83 -0.24 -34.96
C GLU A 374 -25.73 -0.99 -33.60
N TRP A 375 -26.83 -1.40 -33.00
CA TRP A 375 -26.93 -2.04 -31.67
C TRP A 375 -27.20 -3.54 -31.73
N THR A 376 -27.35 -4.08 -32.95
CA THR A 376 -27.64 -5.49 -33.18
C THR A 376 -26.40 -6.34 -33.41
N ILE A 377 -25.21 -5.76 -33.36
CA ILE A 377 -23.93 -6.44 -33.58
C ILE A 377 -23.51 -7.15 -32.29
N CYS A 378 -23.90 -8.42 -32.13
CA CYS A 378 -23.24 -9.35 -31.23
C CYS A 378 -22.07 -9.96 -31.99
N PRO A 379 -20.83 -9.90 -31.49
CA PRO A 379 -19.74 -10.70 -32.03
C PRO A 379 -20.10 -12.18 -31.92
N GLU A 380 -19.93 -12.93 -32.99
CA GLU A 380 -20.34 -14.35 -33.09
C GLU A 380 -19.59 -15.29 -32.11
N GLU A 381 -18.55 -14.77 -31.44
CA GLU A 381 -17.66 -15.55 -30.56
C GLU A 381 -17.79 -15.25 -29.06
N ARG A 382 -18.71 -14.38 -28.61
CA ARG A 382 -18.90 -14.06 -27.18
C ARG A 382 -20.34 -14.20 -26.78
N GLU A 383 -20.59 -14.91 -25.65
CA GLU A 383 -21.91 -15.10 -25.01
C GLU A 383 -22.47 -13.83 -24.36
N TRP A 384 -22.25 -12.64 -24.97
CA TRP A 384 -22.67 -11.36 -24.41
C TRP A 384 -24.06 -11.00 -24.88
N GLY A 385 -24.93 -10.74 -23.92
CA GLY A 385 -26.27 -10.28 -24.24
C GLY A 385 -26.30 -8.88 -24.82
N LEU A 386 -27.27 -8.65 -25.68
CA LEU A 386 -27.55 -7.34 -26.28
C LEU A 386 -27.81 -6.26 -25.23
N LEU A 387 -27.37 -5.02 -25.51
CA LEU A 387 -27.62 -3.83 -24.70
C LEU A 387 -26.95 -3.82 -23.31
N SER A 388 -25.94 -4.64 -23.07
CA SER A 388 -25.14 -4.59 -21.84
C SER A 388 -24.13 -3.43 -21.83
N ILE A 389 -23.49 -3.18 -20.69
CA ILE A 389 -22.40 -2.21 -20.60
C ILE A 389 -21.23 -2.62 -21.50
N ASP A 390 -20.86 -3.90 -21.53
CA ASP A 390 -19.81 -4.40 -22.40
C ASP A 390 -20.12 -4.26 -23.88
N ALA A 391 -21.36 -4.55 -24.27
CA ALA A 391 -21.83 -4.33 -25.65
C ALA A 391 -21.74 -2.85 -26.05
N PHE A 392 -22.05 -1.92 -25.13
CA PHE A 392 -21.90 -0.50 -25.34
C PHE A 392 -20.43 -0.10 -25.60
N PHE A 393 -19.50 -0.58 -24.78
CA PHE A 393 -18.09 -0.28 -24.97
C PHE A 393 -17.51 -0.97 -26.20
N GLU A 394 -18.02 -2.15 -26.60
CA GLU A 394 -17.61 -2.81 -27.83
C GLU A 394 -18.07 -2.03 -29.08
N MET A 395 -19.29 -1.51 -29.07
CA MET A 395 -19.75 -0.58 -30.11
C MET A 395 -18.82 0.63 -30.24
N LEU A 396 -18.38 1.21 -29.12
CA LEU A 396 -17.42 2.33 -29.12
C LEU A 396 -16.06 1.92 -29.66
N ARG A 397 -15.58 0.68 -29.37
CA ARG A 397 -14.31 0.14 -29.89
C ARG A 397 -14.36 -0.06 -31.40
N GLN A 398 -15.43 -0.60 -31.93
CA GLN A 398 -15.62 -0.77 -33.38
C GLN A 398 -15.68 0.58 -34.11
N GLY A 399 -16.22 1.60 -33.42
CA GLY A 399 -16.29 2.98 -33.95
C GLY A 399 -15.11 3.88 -33.61
N GLN A 400 -13.92 3.36 -33.28
CA GLN A 400 -12.74 4.15 -32.84
C GLN A 400 -12.21 5.14 -33.87
N TYR A 401 -12.54 4.99 -35.14
CA TYR A 401 -12.21 5.97 -36.18
C TYR A 401 -12.86 7.34 -35.89
N LYS A 402 -13.96 7.40 -35.13
CA LYS A 402 -14.59 8.65 -34.69
C LYS A 402 -13.86 9.19 -33.44
N ILE A 403 -13.43 10.45 -33.48
CA ILE A 403 -12.71 11.10 -32.37
C ILE A 403 -13.52 11.04 -31.04
N GLN A 404 -14.84 11.25 -31.15
CA GLN A 404 -15.76 11.22 -29.99
C GLN A 404 -15.74 9.88 -29.27
N ASN A 405 -15.72 8.75 -29.97
CA ASN A 405 -15.68 7.42 -29.40
C ASN A 405 -14.33 7.15 -28.69
N ARG A 406 -13.22 7.64 -29.26
CA ARG A 406 -11.90 7.55 -28.59
C ARG A 406 -11.85 8.33 -27.27
N VAL A 407 -12.41 9.53 -27.25
CA VAL A 407 -12.50 10.37 -26.05
C VAL A 407 -13.40 9.70 -25.01
N MET A 408 -14.52 9.13 -25.45
CA MET A 408 -15.45 8.40 -24.57
C MET A 408 -14.77 7.18 -23.93
N LEU A 409 -14.12 6.33 -24.72
CA LEU A 409 -13.35 5.18 -24.24
C LEU A 409 -12.25 5.61 -23.26
N ALA A 410 -11.50 6.67 -23.57
CA ALA A 410 -10.42 7.15 -22.70
C ALA A 410 -10.95 7.64 -21.33
N ARG A 411 -12.16 8.22 -21.29
CA ARG A 411 -12.80 8.70 -20.06
C ARG A 411 -13.12 7.58 -19.06
N TYR A 412 -13.47 6.39 -19.54
CA TYR A 412 -13.89 5.26 -18.72
C TYR A 412 -12.81 4.17 -18.56
N ARG A 413 -11.61 4.39 -19.14
CA ARG A 413 -10.47 3.50 -18.94
C ARG A 413 -9.79 3.80 -17.62
N GLY A 414 -9.54 2.74 -16.86
CA GLY A 414 -8.82 2.77 -15.59
C GLY A 414 -7.98 1.52 -15.40
N LYS A 415 -7.31 1.43 -14.25
CA LYS A 415 -6.61 0.22 -13.84
C LYS A 415 -7.60 -0.72 -13.15
N THR A 416 -8.04 -1.73 -13.88
CA THR A 416 -8.96 -2.76 -13.39
C THR A 416 -8.23 -4.02 -12.97
N THR A 417 -8.84 -4.81 -12.09
CA THR A 417 -8.32 -6.13 -11.73
C THR A 417 -8.29 -7.02 -12.97
N CYS A 418 -7.20 -7.75 -13.16
CA CYS A 418 -7.07 -8.65 -14.31
C CYS A 418 -8.15 -9.75 -14.26
N PRO A 419 -8.94 -9.94 -15.32
CA PRO A 419 -10.03 -10.92 -15.32
C PRO A 419 -9.53 -12.37 -15.31
N LYS A 420 -8.29 -12.62 -15.75
CA LYS A 420 -7.73 -13.97 -15.81
C LYS A 420 -7.15 -14.44 -14.48
N CYS A 421 -6.39 -13.60 -13.80
CA CYS A 421 -5.77 -13.96 -12.52
C CYS A 421 -6.48 -13.37 -11.30
N HIS A 422 -7.53 -12.56 -11.48
CA HIS A 422 -8.27 -11.92 -10.40
C HIS A 422 -7.38 -11.19 -9.37
N GLY A 423 -6.27 -10.58 -9.85
CA GLY A 423 -5.33 -9.84 -9.01
C GLY A 423 -4.21 -10.67 -8.39
N THR A 424 -4.21 -12.00 -8.53
CA THR A 424 -3.18 -12.88 -7.96
C THR A 424 -1.82 -12.78 -8.64
N ARG A 425 -1.75 -12.22 -9.85
CA ARG A 425 -0.55 -11.99 -10.68
C ARG A 425 0.06 -13.24 -11.28
N LEU A 426 -0.28 -14.42 -10.79
CA LEU A 426 0.22 -15.72 -11.26
C LEU A 426 -0.69 -16.36 -12.29
N LYS A 427 -0.14 -17.31 -13.02
CA LYS A 427 -0.94 -18.22 -13.86
C LYS A 427 -1.90 -19.03 -12.99
N PRO A 428 -3.11 -19.38 -13.49
CA PRO A 428 -4.07 -20.22 -12.75
C PRO A 428 -3.47 -21.56 -12.29
N GLU A 429 -2.55 -22.13 -13.07
CA GLU A 429 -1.89 -23.41 -12.80
C GLU A 429 -1.10 -23.41 -11.49
N ALA A 430 -0.56 -22.26 -11.07
CA ALA A 430 0.12 -22.11 -9.79
C ALA A 430 -0.82 -22.39 -8.58
N ASN A 431 -2.13 -22.22 -8.75
CA ASN A 431 -3.12 -22.46 -7.70
C ASN A 431 -3.44 -23.94 -7.48
N TYR A 432 -3.06 -24.79 -8.43
CA TYR A 432 -3.22 -26.24 -8.29
C TYR A 432 -2.23 -26.83 -7.30
N VAL A 433 -1.11 -26.15 -7.07
CA VAL A 433 -0.12 -26.56 -6.08
C VAL A 433 -0.52 -26.06 -4.70
N LYS A 434 -0.60 -26.98 -3.74
CA LYS A 434 -1.04 -26.68 -2.37
C LYS A 434 -0.05 -27.14 -1.33
N VAL A 435 0.08 -26.38 -0.25
CA VAL A 435 0.80 -26.72 0.98
C VAL A 435 -0.20 -26.62 2.12
N GLY A 436 -0.36 -27.68 2.91
CA GLY A 436 -1.38 -27.69 3.97
C GLY A 436 -2.81 -27.37 3.49
N GLY A 437 -3.14 -27.77 2.25
CA GLY A 437 -4.43 -27.56 1.62
C GLY A 437 -4.67 -26.15 1.03
N ARG A 438 -3.68 -25.23 1.10
CA ARG A 438 -3.79 -23.86 0.61
C ARG A 438 -2.83 -23.58 -0.55
N SER A 439 -3.27 -22.74 -1.50
CA SER A 439 -2.41 -22.23 -2.58
C SER A 439 -1.58 -21.04 -2.10
N ILE A 440 -0.50 -20.72 -2.83
CA ILE A 440 0.34 -19.55 -2.51
C ILE A 440 -0.45 -18.24 -2.58
N THR A 441 -1.40 -18.14 -3.52
CA THR A 441 -2.24 -16.94 -3.70
C THR A 441 -3.19 -16.74 -2.53
N GLU A 442 -3.79 -17.81 -2.01
CA GLU A 442 -4.61 -17.75 -0.80
C GLU A 442 -3.80 -17.28 0.41
N LEU A 443 -2.54 -17.76 0.55
CA LEU A 443 -1.68 -17.38 1.68
C LEU A 443 -1.26 -15.91 1.62
N VAL A 444 -0.90 -15.38 0.46
CA VAL A 444 -0.44 -13.98 0.36
C VAL A 444 -1.57 -12.96 0.51
N ASP A 445 -2.80 -13.37 0.33
CA ASP A 445 -3.99 -12.53 0.54
C ASP A 445 -4.50 -12.56 1.99
N MET A 446 -3.96 -13.47 2.83
CA MET A 446 -4.25 -13.47 4.26
C MET A 446 -3.56 -12.29 4.97
N PRO A 447 -4.20 -11.68 5.98
CA PRO A 447 -3.51 -10.80 6.91
C PRO A 447 -2.33 -11.51 7.58
N VAL A 448 -1.22 -10.79 7.77
CA VAL A 448 0.03 -11.34 8.36
C VAL A 448 -0.23 -12.08 9.67
N GLY A 449 -1.12 -11.56 10.54
CA GLY A 449 -1.48 -12.23 11.79
C GLY A 449 -2.11 -13.61 11.58
N VAL A 450 -3.07 -13.71 10.66
CA VAL A 450 -3.76 -14.97 10.30
C VAL A 450 -2.80 -15.93 9.59
N LEU A 451 -1.96 -15.40 8.69
CA LEU A 451 -0.95 -16.21 8.00
C LEU A 451 0.04 -16.82 8.99
N LYS A 452 0.46 -16.06 10.02
CA LYS A 452 1.35 -16.56 11.06
C LYS A 452 0.70 -17.68 11.87
N GLU A 453 -0.54 -17.49 12.33
CA GLU A 453 -1.30 -18.53 13.05
C GLU A 453 -1.42 -19.81 12.21
N TRP A 454 -1.69 -19.67 10.92
CA TRP A 454 -1.75 -20.79 10.00
C TRP A 454 -0.38 -21.47 9.83
N MET A 455 0.71 -20.68 9.68
CA MET A 455 2.08 -21.21 9.57
C MET A 455 2.53 -21.97 10.83
N ASP A 456 2.11 -21.49 12.01
CA ASP A 456 2.44 -22.14 13.27
C ASP A 456 1.66 -23.47 13.46
N ALA A 457 0.43 -23.53 12.94
CA ALA A 457 -0.42 -24.72 12.97
C ALA A 457 -0.10 -25.72 11.83
N LEU A 458 0.73 -25.35 10.84
CA LEU A 458 1.05 -26.19 9.70
C LEU A 458 1.76 -27.48 10.11
N THR A 459 1.14 -28.62 9.80
CA THR A 459 1.69 -29.95 10.03
C THR A 459 2.16 -30.53 8.69
N LEU A 460 3.42 -30.96 8.64
CA LEU A 460 4.05 -31.63 7.50
C LEU A 460 4.51 -33.02 7.93
N THR A 461 4.66 -33.92 6.97
CA THR A 461 5.27 -35.23 7.23
C THR A 461 6.74 -35.07 7.64
N PRO A 462 7.35 -36.06 8.34
CA PRO A 462 8.75 -35.98 8.75
C PRO A 462 9.72 -35.74 7.59
N ALA A 463 9.44 -36.32 6.40
CA ALA A 463 10.26 -36.13 5.22
C ALA A 463 10.14 -34.69 4.66
N GLU A 464 8.91 -34.16 4.53
CA GLU A 464 8.66 -32.79 4.10
C GLU A 464 9.26 -31.79 5.08
N LEU A 465 9.15 -32.06 6.40
CA LEU A 465 9.71 -31.22 7.45
C LEU A 465 11.22 -31.12 7.35
N GLY A 466 11.90 -32.26 7.06
CA GLY A 466 13.36 -32.27 6.86
C GLY A 466 13.83 -31.31 5.78
N VAL A 467 13.05 -31.17 4.70
CA VAL A 467 13.33 -30.24 3.58
C VAL A 467 12.91 -28.80 3.93
N ALA A 468 11.76 -28.64 4.55
CA ALA A 468 11.14 -27.31 4.76
C ALA A 468 11.57 -26.60 6.03
N GLN A 469 12.20 -27.26 7.00
CA GLN A 469 12.45 -26.72 8.35
C GLN A 469 13.13 -25.35 8.34
N ARG A 470 14.20 -25.20 7.57
CA ARG A 470 14.91 -23.91 7.48
C ARG A 470 14.05 -22.82 6.85
N ILE A 471 13.30 -23.14 5.79
CA ILE A 471 12.40 -22.21 5.09
C ILE A 471 11.29 -21.75 6.04
N LEU A 472 10.66 -22.68 6.77
CA LEU A 472 9.62 -22.37 7.74
C LEU A 472 10.13 -21.49 8.88
N THR A 473 11.35 -21.74 9.37
CA THR A 473 11.97 -20.90 10.41
C THR A 473 12.11 -19.46 9.93
N GLU A 474 12.61 -19.24 8.70
CA GLU A 474 12.78 -17.91 8.12
C GLU A 474 11.44 -17.21 7.91
N ILE A 475 10.42 -17.91 7.40
CA ILE A 475 9.06 -17.33 7.22
C ILE A 475 8.47 -16.94 8.57
N ARG A 476 8.47 -17.84 9.57
CA ARG A 476 7.90 -17.59 10.90
C ARG A 476 8.56 -16.42 11.58
N GLN A 477 9.87 -16.32 11.50
CA GLN A 477 10.64 -15.23 12.10
C GLN A 477 10.31 -13.88 11.47
N ARG A 478 10.24 -13.79 10.12
CA ARG A 478 9.88 -12.55 9.43
C ARG A 478 8.42 -12.14 9.67
N LEU A 479 7.50 -13.11 9.72
CA LEU A 479 6.11 -12.84 10.09
C LEU A 479 6.01 -12.31 11.53
N GLN A 480 6.81 -12.85 12.46
CA GLN A 480 6.88 -12.36 13.84
C GLN A 480 7.38 -10.91 13.88
N PHE A 481 8.43 -10.56 13.13
CA PHE A 481 8.91 -9.17 13.07
C PHE A 481 7.86 -8.21 12.55
N LEU A 482 7.07 -8.62 11.55
CA LEU A 482 5.94 -7.78 11.06
C LEU A 482 4.86 -7.58 12.13
N GLN A 483 4.58 -8.59 12.95
CA GLN A 483 3.66 -8.45 14.10
C GLN A 483 4.24 -7.53 15.17
N ASP A 484 5.53 -7.71 15.50
CA ASP A 484 6.21 -6.92 16.52
C ASP A 484 6.22 -5.41 16.20
N VAL A 485 6.25 -5.06 14.91
CA VAL A 485 6.15 -3.65 14.46
C VAL A 485 4.69 -3.19 14.24
N GLY A 486 3.68 -4.01 14.61
CA GLY A 486 2.26 -3.64 14.53
C GLY A 486 1.66 -3.67 13.13
N LEU A 487 2.19 -4.48 12.19
CA LEU A 487 1.72 -4.61 10.81
C LEU A 487 0.93 -5.92 10.57
N GLU A 488 0.34 -6.50 11.59
CA GLU A 488 -0.40 -7.76 11.52
C GLU A 488 -1.62 -7.74 10.60
N TYR A 489 -2.18 -6.55 10.33
CA TYR A 489 -3.35 -6.34 9.48
C TYR A 489 -3.04 -6.32 7.97
N LEU A 490 -1.78 -6.14 7.58
CA LEU A 490 -1.37 -6.09 6.17
C LEU A 490 -1.42 -7.48 5.54
N THR A 491 -1.66 -7.51 4.22
CA THR A 491 -1.50 -8.71 3.40
C THR A 491 -0.18 -8.68 2.62
N LEU A 492 0.42 -9.84 2.36
CA LEU A 492 1.67 -9.90 1.60
C LEU A 492 1.52 -9.46 0.14
N ASN A 493 0.32 -9.59 -0.44
CA ASN A 493 0.02 -9.18 -1.80
C ASN A 493 -0.21 -7.67 -1.95
N ARG A 494 -0.31 -6.91 -0.85
CA ARG A 494 -0.53 -5.45 -0.89
C ARG A 494 0.62 -4.75 -1.62
N PRO A 495 0.33 -3.93 -2.66
CA PRO A 495 1.37 -3.19 -3.40
C PRO A 495 2.12 -2.21 -2.50
N SER A 496 3.45 -2.19 -2.58
CA SER A 496 4.29 -1.27 -1.80
C SER A 496 3.97 0.20 -2.04
N ALA A 497 3.55 0.57 -3.25
CA ALA A 497 3.14 1.93 -3.59
C ALA A 497 1.84 2.40 -2.91
N SER A 498 1.06 1.49 -2.30
CA SER A 498 -0.17 1.80 -1.57
C SER A 498 0.04 1.96 -0.06
N LEU A 499 1.27 1.77 0.42
CA LEU A 499 1.63 1.88 1.82
C LEU A 499 1.76 3.35 2.23
N SER A 500 1.40 3.65 3.47
CA SER A 500 1.76 4.92 4.10
C SER A 500 3.26 5.00 4.36
N GLY A 501 3.80 6.21 4.58
CA GLY A 501 5.21 6.40 4.91
C GLY A 501 5.62 5.61 6.16
N GLY A 502 4.80 5.64 7.21
CA GLY A 502 5.04 4.89 8.45
C GLY A 502 4.96 3.37 8.28
N GLU A 503 4.01 2.85 7.47
CA GLU A 503 3.94 1.42 7.14
C GLU A 503 5.21 0.96 6.40
N SER A 504 5.66 1.73 5.39
CA SER A 504 6.89 1.44 4.63
C SER A 504 8.12 1.43 5.54
N GLN A 505 8.25 2.41 6.43
CA GLN A 505 9.34 2.51 7.38
C GLN A 505 9.38 1.32 8.34
N ARG A 506 8.23 0.90 8.88
CA ARG A 506 8.13 -0.27 9.76
C ARG A 506 8.44 -1.59 9.05
N ILE A 507 8.08 -1.73 7.77
CA ILE A 507 8.51 -2.86 6.95
C ILE A 507 10.03 -2.90 6.83
N ASN A 508 10.67 -1.75 6.54
CA ASN A 508 12.12 -1.66 6.46
C ASN A 508 12.79 -1.97 7.80
N LEU A 509 12.19 -1.56 8.93
CA LEU A 509 12.67 -1.90 10.27
C LEU A 509 12.57 -3.41 10.54
N ALA A 510 11.44 -4.04 10.21
CA ALA A 510 11.24 -5.48 10.35
C ALA A 510 12.25 -6.27 9.49
N THR A 511 12.51 -5.82 8.26
CA THR A 511 13.51 -6.43 7.36
C THR A 511 14.93 -6.27 7.93
N SER A 512 15.24 -5.12 8.53
CA SER A 512 16.54 -4.86 9.15
C SER A 512 16.80 -5.76 10.36
N LEU A 513 15.79 -6.08 11.17
CA LEU A 513 15.87 -7.07 12.23
C LEU A 513 16.18 -8.47 11.69
N GLY A 514 15.55 -8.83 10.57
CA GLY A 514 15.78 -10.11 9.89
C GLY A 514 17.20 -10.26 9.33
N SER A 515 17.88 -9.15 9.02
CA SER A 515 19.24 -9.18 8.44
C SER A 515 20.35 -9.55 9.45
N SER A 516 20.06 -9.59 10.75
CA SER A 516 20.99 -9.95 11.84
C SER A 516 22.32 -9.19 11.82
N LEU A 517 22.34 -7.96 11.31
CA LEU A 517 23.54 -7.12 11.30
C LEU A 517 23.87 -6.64 12.72
N VAL A 518 25.12 -6.81 13.12
CA VAL A 518 25.65 -6.48 14.46
C VAL A 518 26.70 -5.39 14.37
N GLY A 519 26.71 -4.49 15.36
CA GLY A 519 27.71 -3.43 15.46
C GLY A 519 27.52 -2.28 14.49
N SER A 520 26.35 -2.14 13.88
CA SER A 520 25.95 -1.08 12.95
C SER A 520 25.35 0.12 13.68
N LEU A 521 25.24 1.24 12.97
CA LEU A 521 24.51 2.45 13.39
C LEU A 521 23.19 2.51 12.61
N TYR A 522 22.07 2.36 13.28
CA TYR A 522 20.75 2.57 12.72
C TYR A 522 20.27 3.98 13.04
N ILE A 523 19.80 4.69 12.03
CA ILE A 523 19.24 6.04 12.15
C ILE A 523 17.81 6.00 11.61
N LEU A 524 16.84 6.30 12.46
CA LEU A 524 15.41 6.28 12.14
C LEU A 524 14.83 7.69 12.25
N ASP A 525 13.96 8.04 11.29
CA ASP A 525 13.27 9.33 11.25
C ASP A 525 11.82 9.16 11.67
N GLU A 526 11.47 9.64 12.86
CA GLU A 526 10.12 9.66 13.42
C GLU A 526 9.33 8.33 13.23
N PRO A 527 9.85 7.19 13.73
CA PRO A 527 9.23 5.89 13.48
C PRO A 527 7.87 5.69 14.18
N SER A 528 7.48 6.56 15.13
CA SER A 528 6.18 6.54 15.81
C SER A 528 5.04 7.15 14.98
N ILE A 529 5.31 7.73 13.82
CA ILE A 529 4.29 8.42 13.01
C ILE A 529 3.09 7.52 12.72
N GLY A 530 1.89 8.05 13.00
CA GLY A 530 0.62 7.37 12.77
C GLY A 530 0.40 6.15 13.67
N LEU A 531 1.17 6.01 14.75
CA LEU A 531 1.00 4.96 15.73
C LEU A 531 0.10 5.42 16.88
N HIS A 532 -0.74 4.51 17.30
CA HIS A 532 -1.41 4.61 18.60
C HIS A 532 -0.42 4.26 19.72
N SER A 533 -0.56 4.83 20.93
CA SER A 533 0.34 4.57 22.07
C SER A 533 0.56 3.08 22.35
N ARG A 534 -0.45 2.24 22.19
CA ARG A 534 -0.31 0.77 22.29
C ARG A 534 0.72 0.21 21.29
N ASP A 535 0.73 0.73 20.06
CA ASP A 535 1.63 0.25 19.02
C ASP A 535 3.02 0.86 19.17
N THR A 536 3.12 2.05 19.77
CA THR A 536 4.40 2.67 20.21
C THR A 536 5.13 1.78 21.21
N ASP A 537 4.43 1.17 22.17
CA ASP A 537 5.02 0.19 23.10
C ASP A 537 5.66 -1.00 22.39
N LYS A 538 5.02 -1.52 21.33
CA LYS A 538 5.60 -2.59 20.48
C LYS A 538 6.86 -2.09 19.77
N LEU A 539 6.82 -0.92 19.19
CA LEU A 539 7.97 -0.30 18.53
C LEU A 539 9.16 -0.11 19.48
N ILE A 540 8.92 0.37 20.70
CA ILE A 540 9.96 0.52 21.73
C ILE A 540 10.65 -0.82 22.02
N LYS A 541 9.89 -1.92 22.11
CA LYS A 541 10.47 -3.27 22.31
C LYS A 541 11.38 -3.65 21.16
N VAL A 542 10.94 -3.40 19.94
CA VAL A 542 11.71 -3.66 18.71
C VAL A 542 12.99 -2.83 18.66
N LEU A 543 12.94 -1.54 18.98
CA LEU A 543 14.13 -0.67 19.04
C LEU A 543 15.14 -1.14 20.11
N LYS A 544 14.63 -1.60 21.26
CA LYS A 544 15.48 -2.19 22.32
C LYS A 544 16.08 -3.52 21.88
N GLN A 545 15.34 -4.39 21.19
CA GLN A 545 15.88 -5.63 20.63
C GLN A 545 17.01 -5.32 19.62
N LEU A 546 16.82 -4.36 18.72
CA LEU A 546 17.84 -3.94 17.77
C LEU A 546 19.11 -3.43 18.47
N ARG A 547 18.98 -2.67 19.56
CA ARG A 547 20.08 -2.25 20.43
C ARG A 547 20.77 -3.46 21.09
N ASP A 548 19.98 -4.38 21.65
CA ASP A 548 20.49 -5.52 22.42
C ASP A 548 21.25 -6.53 21.54
N LEU A 549 21.01 -6.53 20.24
CA LEU A 549 21.86 -7.20 19.24
C LEU A 549 23.26 -6.57 19.11
N GLY A 550 23.57 -5.49 19.85
CA GLY A 550 24.86 -4.82 19.85
C GLY A 550 24.98 -3.64 18.88
N ASN A 551 23.85 -3.14 18.37
CA ASN A 551 23.81 -1.99 17.47
C ASN A 551 23.69 -0.67 18.25
N THR A 552 24.08 0.42 17.61
CA THR A 552 23.77 1.78 18.08
C THR A 552 22.52 2.24 17.35
N VAL A 553 21.47 2.60 18.07
CA VAL A 553 20.20 3.02 17.48
C VAL A 553 19.95 4.48 17.78
N ILE A 554 19.93 5.32 16.76
CA ILE A 554 19.61 6.75 16.86
C ILE A 554 18.22 6.96 16.27
N VAL A 555 17.35 7.59 17.03
CA VAL A 555 15.97 7.89 16.63
C VAL A 555 15.75 9.40 16.69
N VAL A 556 15.35 10.02 15.62
CA VAL A 556 14.84 11.39 15.63
C VAL A 556 13.37 11.31 16.02
N GLU A 557 12.99 11.86 17.17
CA GLU A 557 11.64 11.65 17.72
C GLU A 557 11.12 12.80 18.57
N HIS A 558 9.78 12.85 18.64
CA HIS A 558 9.01 13.78 19.46
C HIS A 558 8.05 13.09 20.43
N ASP A 559 7.90 11.76 20.29
CA ASP A 559 7.02 10.95 21.13
C ASP A 559 7.58 10.81 22.55
N GLU A 560 6.76 11.12 23.56
CA GLU A 560 7.16 11.09 24.97
C GLU A 560 7.55 9.71 25.45
N GLU A 561 6.84 8.67 25.02
CA GLU A 561 7.06 7.29 25.44
C GLU A 561 8.43 6.78 24.94
N ILE A 562 8.78 7.10 23.69
CA ILE A 562 10.08 6.75 23.11
C ILE A 562 11.21 7.52 23.77
N MET A 563 11.02 8.84 24.03
CA MET A 563 12.03 9.65 24.72
C MET A 563 12.31 9.11 26.14
N ARG A 564 11.26 8.75 26.89
CA ARG A 564 11.40 8.17 28.24
C ARG A 564 12.00 6.77 28.24
N ALA A 565 11.79 6.00 27.16
CA ALA A 565 12.31 4.65 27.01
C ALA A 565 13.76 4.58 26.52
N ALA A 566 14.33 5.71 26.08
CA ALA A 566 15.69 5.82 25.58
C ALA A 566 16.73 5.63 26.69
N ASP A 567 17.94 5.22 26.30
CA ASP A 567 19.11 5.20 27.20
C ASP A 567 19.78 6.59 27.27
N TRP A 568 19.71 7.34 26.15
CA TRP A 568 20.40 8.61 26.01
C TRP A 568 19.54 9.61 25.22
N LEU A 569 19.54 10.86 25.64
CA LEU A 569 18.76 11.93 25.03
C LEU A 569 19.68 13.06 24.57
N ILE A 570 19.47 13.53 23.36
CA ILE A 570 20.12 14.71 22.77
C ILE A 570 19.03 15.69 22.39
N ASP A 571 18.98 16.84 23.05
CA ASP A 571 18.02 17.92 22.75
C ASP A 571 18.70 19.04 21.98
N ILE A 572 18.12 19.45 20.85
CA ILE A 572 18.64 20.49 19.96
C ILE A 572 17.68 21.67 19.93
N GLY A 573 18.21 22.85 20.26
CA GLY A 573 17.40 24.06 20.35
C GLY A 573 18.24 25.33 20.30
N PRO A 574 17.85 26.40 21.07
CA PRO A 574 16.61 26.49 21.85
C PRO A 574 15.35 26.64 20.99
N GLU A 575 15.48 27.22 19.79
CA GLU A 575 14.41 27.50 18.85
C GLU A 575 14.61 26.85 17.48
N ALA A 576 13.81 27.25 16.49
CA ALA A 576 13.88 26.74 15.11
C ALA A 576 14.76 27.61 14.20
N GLY A 577 15.29 27.04 13.11
CA GLY A 577 16.05 27.74 12.08
C GLY A 577 17.33 28.38 12.61
N ARG A 578 17.55 29.66 12.33
CA ARG A 578 18.77 30.39 12.77
C ARG A 578 18.94 30.51 14.28
N LEU A 579 17.86 30.48 15.03
CA LEU A 579 17.86 30.55 16.49
C LEU A 579 18.06 29.16 17.14
N GLY A 580 17.98 28.08 16.36
CA GLY A 580 18.25 26.71 16.74
C GLY A 580 19.71 26.29 16.52
N GLY A 581 19.98 25.01 16.50
CA GLY A 581 21.26 24.42 16.13
C GLY A 581 22.26 24.32 17.27
N GLU A 582 21.85 24.51 18.52
CA GLU A 582 22.67 24.35 19.71
C GLU A 582 22.27 23.11 20.49
N ILE A 583 23.19 22.49 21.23
CA ILE A 583 22.88 21.37 22.13
C ILE A 583 22.36 21.93 23.44
N MET A 584 21.10 21.68 23.74
CA MET A 584 20.46 22.07 24.98
C MET A 584 20.66 21.03 26.07
N TYR A 585 20.67 19.76 25.68
CA TYR A 585 20.94 18.62 26.56
C TYR A 585 21.66 17.48 25.81
N ASN A 586 22.59 16.85 26.48
CA ASN A 586 23.26 15.65 25.98
C ASN A 586 23.62 14.77 27.20
N GLY A 587 22.77 13.77 27.48
CA GLY A 587 22.94 12.96 28.67
C GLY A 587 21.94 11.80 28.76
N PRO A 588 21.95 11.06 29.88
CA PRO A 588 21.01 9.95 30.11
C PRO A 588 19.56 10.43 30.02
N ALA A 589 18.68 9.60 29.44
CA ALA A 589 17.25 9.89 29.41
C ALA A 589 16.57 9.71 30.77
N GLN A 590 17.17 8.92 31.67
CA GLN A 590 16.74 8.72 33.06
C GLN A 590 17.93 8.49 33.97
N PRO A 591 17.97 9.09 35.18
CA PRO A 591 17.07 10.16 35.63
C PRO A 591 17.32 11.47 34.87
N LEU A 592 16.27 12.20 34.58
CA LEU A 592 16.38 13.55 33.99
C LEU A 592 16.97 14.52 35.04
N PRO A 593 17.84 15.46 34.64
CA PRO A 593 18.41 16.45 35.57
C PRO A 593 17.30 17.35 36.14
N GLN A 594 17.18 17.38 37.45
CA GLN A 594 16.22 18.24 38.17
C GLN A 594 16.69 19.70 38.23
N ASP A 595 18.01 19.95 38.11
CA ASP A 595 18.67 21.25 38.31
C ASP A 595 18.78 22.10 37.01
N CYS A 596 18.22 21.65 35.86
CA CYS A 596 18.18 22.51 34.68
C CYS A 596 17.32 23.75 34.91
N GLN A 597 17.88 24.92 34.58
CA GLN A 597 17.12 26.19 34.68
C GLN A 597 15.87 26.10 33.80
N ALA A 598 14.70 26.43 34.36
CA ALA A 598 13.46 26.49 33.62
C ALA A 598 13.59 27.43 32.41
N GLY A 599 13.06 27.02 31.26
CA GLY A 599 13.13 27.77 30.02
C GLY A 599 14.40 27.61 29.19
N THR A 600 15.35 26.74 29.62
CA THR A 600 16.56 26.42 28.83
C THR A 600 16.26 25.40 27.73
N SER A 601 15.39 24.44 27.98
CA SER A 601 15.00 23.38 27.05
C SER A 601 13.51 23.13 27.21
N HIS A 602 12.75 23.42 26.18
CA HIS A 602 11.31 23.10 26.12
C HIS A 602 11.05 21.59 26.28
N THR A 603 11.90 20.74 25.69
CA THR A 603 11.78 19.28 25.84
C THR A 603 11.85 18.84 27.31
N LEU A 604 12.86 19.32 28.03
CA LEU A 604 13.04 18.97 29.44
C LEU A 604 11.92 19.54 30.32
N ASP A 605 11.43 20.73 30.00
CA ASP A 605 10.34 21.35 30.74
C ASP A 605 9.04 20.54 30.62
N TYR A 606 8.74 20.00 29.44
CA TYR A 606 7.60 19.09 29.25
C TYR A 606 7.85 17.72 29.89
N LEU A 607 9.03 17.09 29.70
CA LEU A 607 9.32 15.77 30.25
C LEU A 607 9.38 15.75 31.79
N THR A 608 9.74 16.87 32.41
CA THR A 608 9.76 17.03 33.88
C THR A 608 8.43 17.53 34.46
N GLY A 609 7.42 17.81 33.61
CA GLY A 609 6.11 18.31 34.02
C GLY A 609 6.08 19.77 34.43
N ARG A 610 7.16 20.56 34.18
CA ARG A 610 7.18 22.00 34.41
C ARG A 610 6.30 22.77 33.43
N GLU A 611 6.25 22.30 32.19
CA GLU A 611 5.28 22.73 31.18
C GLU A 611 4.35 21.56 30.85
N VAL A 612 3.07 21.86 30.73
CA VAL A 612 2.05 20.89 30.30
C VAL A 612 1.06 21.56 29.34
N ILE A 613 0.47 20.78 28.43
CA ILE A 613 -0.67 21.26 27.65
C ILE A 613 -1.91 21.12 28.54
N PRO A 614 -2.58 22.23 28.94
CA PRO A 614 -3.69 22.18 29.88
C PRO A 614 -4.93 21.56 29.26
N VAL A 615 -5.70 20.83 30.07
CA VAL A 615 -7.06 20.41 29.68
C VAL A 615 -7.97 21.64 29.72
N PRO A 616 -8.84 21.88 28.75
CA PRO A 616 -9.80 22.97 28.78
C PRO A 616 -10.70 22.90 30.04
N GLU A 617 -10.91 24.02 30.70
CA GLU A 617 -11.76 24.11 31.91
C GLU A 617 -13.20 23.66 31.66
N SER A 618 -13.69 23.85 30.42
CA SER A 618 -15.03 23.46 30.02
C SER A 618 -15.02 22.97 28.56
N ARG A 619 -15.87 22.00 28.25
CA ARG A 619 -16.09 21.51 26.88
C ARG A 619 -17.18 22.35 26.22
N ARG A 620 -17.01 22.67 24.93
CA ARG A 620 -18.00 23.42 24.17
C ARG A 620 -19.29 22.61 24.04
N PRO A 621 -20.46 23.19 24.37
CA PRO A 621 -21.72 22.53 24.14
C PRO A 621 -22.04 22.53 22.65
N TRP A 622 -22.68 21.47 22.16
CA TRP A 622 -23.16 21.37 20.79
C TRP A 622 -24.63 20.90 20.77
N ASN A 623 -25.37 21.33 19.75
CA ASN A 623 -26.78 20.97 19.52
C ASN A 623 -27.06 20.58 18.06
N ALA A 624 -26.10 20.82 17.17
CA ALA A 624 -26.19 20.45 15.76
C ALA A 624 -25.13 19.40 15.43
N PHE A 625 -25.45 18.45 14.56
CA PHE A 625 -24.57 17.34 14.20
C PHE A 625 -24.83 16.83 12.79
N ILE A 626 -23.85 16.12 12.24
CA ILE A 626 -23.98 15.25 11.04
C ILE A 626 -23.90 13.81 11.52
N GLU A 627 -24.78 12.96 11.03
CA GLU A 627 -24.79 11.53 11.35
C GLU A 627 -24.59 10.68 10.10
N ILE A 628 -23.60 9.79 10.15
CA ILE A 628 -23.44 8.71 9.18
C ILE A 628 -24.12 7.48 9.75
N LYS A 629 -25.01 6.85 8.99
CA LYS A 629 -25.68 5.61 9.36
C LYS A 629 -25.18 4.44 8.54
N GLY A 630 -24.98 3.31 9.21
CA GLY A 630 -24.68 2.04 8.61
C GLY A 630 -23.36 2.04 7.80
N ALA A 631 -22.32 2.70 8.29
CA ALA A 631 -21.00 2.72 7.63
C ALA A 631 -20.40 1.31 7.54
N ARG A 632 -20.16 0.79 6.31
CA ARG A 632 -19.71 -0.60 6.04
C ARG A 632 -18.51 -0.70 5.12
N ALA A 633 -17.98 0.41 4.66
CA ALA A 633 -16.81 0.40 3.78
C ALA A 633 -15.59 -0.26 4.45
N ASN A 634 -14.82 -1.03 3.69
CA ASN A 634 -13.64 -1.75 4.12
C ASN A 634 -13.91 -2.64 5.35
N ASN A 635 -13.32 -2.32 6.50
CA ASN A 635 -13.47 -3.10 7.73
C ASN A 635 -14.56 -2.62 8.67
N LEU A 636 -15.29 -1.54 8.35
CA LEU A 636 -16.35 -0.99 9.18
C LEU A 636 -17.54 -1.95 9.29
N LYS A 637 -18.11 -2.09 10.48
CA LYS A 637 -19.10 -3.11 10.83
C LYS A 637 -20.55 -2.61 10.83
N GLY A 638 -20.90 -1.64 9.98
CA GLY A 638 -22.25 -1.06 9.92
C GLY A 638 -22.51 -0.12 11.10
N ILE A 639 -21.55 0.75 11.40
CA ILE A 639 -21.61 1.65 12.54
C ILE A 639 -22.37 2.94 12.23
N ASP A 640 -23.06 3.47 13.25
CA ASP A 640 -23.69 4.79 13.23
C ASP A 640 -22.85 5.77 14.04
N VAL A 641 -22.48 6.91 13.42
CA VAL A 641 -21.54 7.84 14.04
C VAL A 641 -22.03 9.28 13.85
N ARG A 642 -22.06 10.05 14.97
CA ARG A 642 -22.41 11.48 14.99
C ARG A 642 -21.15 12.34 15.06
N PHE A 643 -21.12 13.36 14.22
CA PHE A 643 -20.09 14.38 14.19
C PHE A 643 -20.71 15.72 14.61
N PRO A 644 -20.49 16.18 15.84
CA PRO A 644 -20.96 17.48 16.31
C PRO A 644 -20.39 18.65 15.47
N LEU A 645 -21.23 19.69 15.25
CA LEU A 645 -20.84 20.90 14.52
C LEU A 645 -20.35 22.00 15.48
N ASN A 646 -19.48 22.88 14.98
CA ASN A 646 -18.90 24.05 15.69
C ASN A 646 -18.04 23.68 16.91
N VAL A 647 -17.50 22.48 16.94
CA VAL A 647 -16.62 21.95 18.00
C VAL A 647 -15.44 21.18 17.40
N MET A 648 -14.51 20.78 18.26
CA MET A 648 -13.38 19.94 17.91
C MET A 648 -13.71 18.47 18.22
N THR A 649 -13.88 17.66 17.18
CA THR A 649 -14.10 16.22 17.28
C THR A 649 -12.82 15.47 16.92
N CYS A 650 -12.30 14.62 17.81
CA CYS A 650 -11.20 13.71 17.52
C CYS A 650 -11.69 12.31 17.21
N VAL A 651 -11.27 11.75 16.08
CA VAL A 651 -11.49 10.35 15.71
C VAL A 651 -10.21 9.58 15.99
N THR A 652 -10.29 8.64 16.92
CA THR A 652 -9.14 7.91 17.44
C THR A 652 -9.33 6.39 17.38
N GLY A 653 -8.34 5.63 17.82
CA GLY A 653 -8.32 4.17 17.82
C GLY A 653 -7.03 3.60 17.26
N VAL A 654 -6.82 2.31 17.41
CA VAL A 654 -5.59 1.63 16.98
C VAL A 654 -5.33 1.74 15.47
N SER A 655 -4.10 1.50 15.03
CA SER A 655 -3.76 1.51 13.60
C SER A 655 -4.58 0.45 12.84
N GLY A 656 -5.17 0.84 11.69
CA GLY A 656 -6.02 -0.04 10.90
C GLY A 656 -7.45 -0.26 11.43
N SER A 657 -7.91 0.49 12.46
CA SER A 657 -9.28 0.36 13.02
C SER A 657 -10.40 0.92 12.13
N GLY A 658 -10.07 1.63 11.03
CA GLY A 658 -11.06 2.16 10.09
C GLY A 658 -11.28 3.68 10.15
N LYS A 659 -10.46 4.44 10.89
CA LYS A 659 -10.55 5.92 11.04
C LYS A 659 -10.59 6.66 9.70
N SER A 660 -9.59 6.41 8.86
CA SER A 660 -9.48 7.09 7.55
C SER A 660 -10.64 6.67 6.62
N THR A 661 -11.10 5.43 6.72
CA THR A 661 -12.29 4.96 5.99
C THR A 661 -13.54 5.74 6.41
N LEU A 662 -13.78 5.90 7.71
CA LEU A 662 -14.94 6.62 8.23
C LEU A 662 -14.90 8.11 7.84
N VAL A 663 -13.74 8.76 8.05
CA VAL A 663 -13.65 10.22 7.95
C VAL A 663 -13.35 10.66 6.51
N ARG A 664 -12.36 10.04 5.85
CA ARG A 664 -11.95 10.43 4.50
C ARG A 664 -12.83 9.81 3.42
N ASP A 665 -12.97 8.47 3.45
CA ASP A 665 -13.63 7.76 2.36
C ASP A 665 -15.15 7.89 2.43
N ILE A 666 -15.75 8.06 3.64
CA ILE A 666 -17.21 8.23 3.78
C ILE A 666 -17.56 9.70 4.04
N LEU A 667 -17.22 10.27 5.20
CA LEU A 667 -17.70 11.60 5.62
C LEU A 667 -17.32 12.69 4.60
N TYR A 668 -16.03 12.80 4.27
CA TYR A 668 -15.54 13.83 3.35
C TYR A 668 -16.15 13.69 1.95
N CYS A 669 -16.12 12.47 1.38
CA CYS A 669 -16.66 12.24 0.05
C CYS A 669 -18.19 12.44 -0.01
N ALA A 670 -18.92 12.03 1.04
CA ALA A 670 -20.37 12.22 1.12
C ALA A 670 -20.74 13.70 1.25
N LEU A 671 -20.03 14.47 2.10
CA LEU A 671 -20.25 15.91 2.27
C LEU A 671 -19.94 16.68 0.97
N LYS A 672 -18.83 16.38 0.29
CA LYS A 672 -18.52 17.01 -1.00
C LYS A 672 -19.62 16.79 -2.04
N ARG A 673 -20.16 15.59 -2.12
CA ARG A 673 -21.27 15.30 -3.02
C ARG A 673 -22.56 16.03 -2.64
N GLN A 674 -22.82 16.13 -1.34
CA GLN A 674 -23.97 16.91 -0.84
C GLN A 674 -23.89 18.39 -1.21
N LEU A 675 -22.65 18.91 -1.36
CA LEU A 675 -22.37 20.29 -1.78
C LEU A 675 -22.22 20.44 -3.31
N ASP A 676 -22.58 19.42 -4.10
CA ASP A 676 -22.40 19.37 -5.57
C ASP A 676 -20.94 19.59 -6.05
N GLU A 677 -19.96 19.30 -5.19
CA GLU A 677 -18.55 19.36 -5.54
C GLU A 677 -18.04 18.03 -6.10
N ALA A 678 -17.03 18.09 -6.98
CA ALA A 678 -16.39 16.89 -7.52
C ALA A 678 -15.64 16.14 -6.39
N ALA A 679 -16.03 14.89 -6.15
CA ALA A 679 -15.38 14.00 -5.19
C ALA A 679 -15.40 12.56 -5.66
N ASP A 680 -14.50 11.76 -5.09
CA ASP A 680 -14.53 10.32 -5.22
C ASP A 680 -15.86 9.78 -4.64
N ARG A 681 -16.18 8.54 -5.02
CA ARG A 681 -17.36 7.88 -4.49
C ARG A 681 -17.22 7.69 -2.97
N PRO A 682 -18.23 8.07 -2.15
CA PRO A 682 -18.22 7.72 -0.74
C PRO A 682 -18.19 6.21 -0.55
N GLY A 683 -17.48 5.75 0.48
CA GLY A 683 -17.53 4.37 0.92
C GLY A 683 -18.96 3.94 1.30
N GLU A 684 -19.19 2.65 1.39
CA GLU A 684 -20.53 2.09 1.67
C GLU A 684 -21.10 2.59 3.00
N HIS A 685 -22.25 3.21 2.95
CA HIS A 685 -23.04 3.68 4.08
C HIS A 685 -24.51 3.77 3.67
N VAL A 686 -25.41 3.71 4.65
CA VAL A 686 -26.86 3.76 4.38
C VAL A 686 -27.30 5.19 4.06
N SER A 687 -27.01 6.15 4.95
CA SER A 687 -27.42 7.56 4.77
C SER A 687 -26.46 8.52 5.49
N LEU A 688 -26.48 9.78 5.02
CA LEU A 688 -25.89 10.93 5.69
C LEU A 688 -27.05 11.85 6.11
N GLU A 689 -27.21 12.08 7.41
CA GLU A 689 -28.35 12.78 8.00
C GLU A 689 -27.89 13.93 8.92
N GLY A 690 -28.84 14.71 9.45
CA GLY A 690 -28.60 15.77 10.41
C GLY A 690 -28.63 17.18 9.81
N ASP A 691 -27.88 18.09 10.40
CA ASP A 691 -27.91 19.55 10.09
C ASP A 691 -27.03 19.91 8.88
N LEU A 692 -27.15 19.15 7.78
CA LEU A 692 -26.32 19.29 6.56
C LEU A 692 -26.37 20.72 5.96
N GLN A 693 -27.51 21.41 6.10
CA GLN A 693 -27.68 22.76 5.61
C GLN A 693 -26.78 23.81 6.30
N MET A 694 -26.28 23.52 7.49
CA MET A 694 -25.34 24.38 8.21
C MET A 694 -23.93 24.31 7.63
N VAL A 695 -23.60 23.29 6.85
CA VAL A 695 -22.29 23.14 6.21
C VAL A 695 -22.33 23.73 4.82
N LYS A 696 -21.41 24.65 4.53
CA LYS A 696 -21.30 25.33 3.22
C LYS A 696 -20.06 24.93 2.43
N ALA A 697 -19.05 24.40 3.11
CA ALA A 697 -17.85 23.88 2.50
C ALA A 697 -17.26 22.73 3.34
N VAL A 698 -16.48 21.87 2.73
CA VAL A 698 -15.69 20.84 3.41
C VAL A 698 -14.29 20.79 2.82
N GLU A 699 -13.30 20.83 3.70
CA GLU A 699 -11.87 20.86 3.31
C GLU A 699 -11.10 19.74 4.01
N PHE A 700 -10.33 19.00 3.22
CA PHE A 700 -9.45 17.95 3.73
C PHE A 700 -8.00 18.45 3.75
N VAL A 701 -7.44 18.58 4.95
CA VAL A 701 -6.08 19.08 5.17
C VAL A 701 -5.17 17.90 5.48
N ASP A 702 -4.52 17.38 4.44
CA ASP A 702 -3.59 16.27 4.51
C ASP A 702 -2.12 16.72 4.52
N GLN A 703 -1.21 15.77 4.68
CA GLN A 703 0.24 15.96 4.69
C GLN A 703 0.86 16.08 3.30
N ASN A 704 0.07 15.96 2.22
CA ASN A 704 0.58 16.06 0.86
C ASN A 704 1.16 17.45 0.58
N PRO A 705 2.20 17.56 -0.25
CA PRO A 705 2.77 18.85 -0.64
C PRO A 705 1.72 19.83 -1.17
N ILE A 706 1.87 21.12 -0.86
CA ILE A 706 0.97 22.21 -1.28
C ILE A 706 0.90 22.43 -2.79
N GLY A 707 1.65 21.67 -3.57
CA GLY A 707 1.61 21.65 -5.03
C GLY A 707 2.54 20.58 -5.59
N LYS A 708 2.22 20.12 -6.81
CA LYS A 708 2.98 19.06 -7.51
C LYS A 708 4.29 19.54 -8.13
N SER A 709 4.48 20.85 -8.27
CA SER A 709 5.66 21.46 -8.90
C SER A 709 6.72 21.79 -7.85
N SER A 710 7.99 21.55 -8.15
CA SER A 710 9.16 22.02 -7.38
C SER A 710 9.17 23.53 -7.13
N ARG A 711 8.41 24.30 -7.92
CA ARG A 711 8.23 25.76 -7.80
C ARG A 711 7.13 26.16 -6.80
N SER A 712 6.34 25.21 -6.31
CA SER A 712 5.35 25.50 -5.26
C SER A 712 6.07 25.83 -3.96
N ASN A 713 5.64 26.89 -3.28
CA ASN A 713 6.25 27.38 -2.04
C ASN A 713 5.21 28.09 -1.14
N PRO A 714 5.50 28.27 0.15
CA PRO A 714 4.58 28.87 1.10
C PRO A 714 4.07 30.26 0.71
N VAL A 715 4.98 31.15 0.24
CA VAL A 715 4.61 32.53 -0.08
C VAL A 715 3.62 32.65 -1.24
N THR A 716 3.72 31.73 -2.22
CA THR A 716 2.76 31.67 -3.33
C THR A 716 1.42 31.10 -2.87
N TYR A 717 1.45 30.08 -2.01
CA TYR A 717 0.24 29.42 -1.53
C TYR A 717 -0.65 30.36 -0.72
N VAL A 718 -0.08 31.15 0.20
CA VAL A 718 -0.81 32.16 0.97
C VAL A 718 -1.07 33.46 0.17
N LYS A 719 -0.76 33.47 -1.14
CA LYS A 719 -0.96 34.63 -2.06
C LYS A 719 -0.16 35.89 -1.73
N ALA A 720 0.76 35.84 -0.80
CA ALA A 720 1.61 36.98 -0.47
C ALA A 720 2.58 37.36 -1.59
N TRP A 721 2.96 36.38 -2.45
CA TRP A 721 3.82 36.60 -3.60
C TRP A 721 3.24 37.56 -4.62
N ASP A 722 1.92 37.56 -4.79
CA ASP A 722 1.26 38.45 -5.74
C ASP A 722 1.39 39.94 -5.31
N GLU A 723 1.28 40.23 -4.03
CA GLU A 723 1.49 41.59 -3.50
C GLU A 723 2.98 41.98 -3.58
N ILE A 724 3.90 41.05 -3.28
CA ILE A 724 5.34 41.30 -3.40
C ILE A 724 5.72 41.64 -4.84
N ARG A 725 5.22 40.88 -5.83
CA ARG A 725 5.49 41.14 -7.25
C ARG A 725 4.97 42.51 -7.69
N ARG A 726 3.79 42.93 -7.24
CA ARG A 726 3.24 44.26 -7.49
C ARG A 726 4.11 45.35 -6.89
N LEU A 727 4.65 45.15 -5.67
CA LEU A 727 5.54 46.04 -5.00
C LEU A 727 6.85 46.26 -5.79
N PHE A 728 7.46 45.19 -6.31
CA PHE A 728 8.68 45.28 -7.14
C PHE A 728 8.41 45.95 -8.48
N ALA A 729 7.27 45.66 -9.13
CA ALA A 729 6.88 46.28 -10.40
C ALA A 729 6.59 47.79 -10.22
N ALA A 730 6.26 48.23 -9.03
CA ALA A 730 6.04 49.67 -8.71
C ALA A 730 7.35 50.44 -8.52
N GLN A 731 8.51 49.81 -8.43
CA GLN A 731 9.79 50.48 -8.21
C GLN A 731 10.22 51.34 -9.41
N PRO A 732 10.95 52.45 -9.21
CA PRO A 732 11.34 53.37 -10.29
C PRO A 732 12.07 52.65 -11.45
N LEU A 733 13.08 51.83 -11.16
CA LEU A 733 13.84 51.09 -12.15
C LEU A 733 12.94 50.10 -12.94
N ALA A 734 12.03 49.38 -12.27
CA ALA A 734 11.12 48.48 -12.93
C ALA A 734 10.20 49.22 -13.93
N LYS A 735 9.71 50.41 -13.55
CA LYS A 735 8.89 51.25 -14.43
C LYS A 735 9.68 51.77 -15.63
N GLN A 736 10.94 52.19 -15.44
CA GLN A 736 11.81 52.62 -16.55
C GLN A 736 12.08 51.49 -17.55
N MET A 737 12.30 50.28 -17.05
CA MET A 737 12.54 49.09 -17.89
C MET A 737 11.27 48.43 -18.45
N GLY A 738 10.08 48.96 -18.09
CA GLY A 738 8.79 48.41 -18.51
C GLY A 738 8.46 47.03 -17.92
N TYR A 739 9.03 46.69 -16.78
CA TYR A 739 8.81 45.43 -16.11
C TYR A 739 7.44 45.40 -15.43
N THR A 740 6.62 44.41 -15.80
CA THR A 740 5.33 44.14 -15.15
C THR A 740 5.50 43.19 -13.97
N ALA A 741 4.44 43.01 -13.17
CA ALA A 741 4.44 42.05 -12.07
C ALA A 741 4.73 40.61 -12.54
N GLY A 742 4.49 40.30 -13.81
CA GLY A 742 4.82 39.01 -14.45
C GLY A 742 6.33 38.76 -14.53
N CYS A 743 7.15 39.80 -14.74
CA CYS A 743 8.60 39.69 -14.80
C CYS A 743 9.23 39.22 -13.47
N PHE A 744 8.56 39.46 -12.34
CA PHE A 744 8.98 39.05 -11.02
C PHE A 744 8.37 37.69 -10.60
N SER A 745 7.84 36.93 -11.58
CA SER A 745 7.35 35.57 -11.35
C SER A 745 8.36 34.53 -11.82
N PHE A 746 8.65 33.56 -10.99
CA PHE A 746 9.45 32.39 -11.36
C PHE A 746 8.62 31.32 -12.12
N ASN A 747 7.29 31.50 -12.23
CA ASN A 747 6.40 30.59 -12.92
C ASN A 747 6.10 31.00 -14.38
N THR A 748 6.17 32.30 -14.69
CA THR A 748 5.87 32.86 -16.02
C THR A 748 7.16 33.23 -16.78
N GLU A 749 7.11 33.19 -18.10
CA GLU A 749 8.23 33.69 -18.94
C GLU A 749 8.37 35.22 -18.86
N GLY A 750 9.54 35.68 -19.12
CA GLY A 750 9.89 37.11 -19.11
C GLY A 750 11.02 37.49 -18.17
N GLY A 751 10.94 37.11 -16.89
CA GLY A 751 11.98 37.46 -15.89
C GLY A 751 12.66 36.27 -15.23
N ARG A 752 12.10 35.04 -15.37
CA ARG A 752 12.71 33.83 -14.83
C ARG A 752 13.94 33.40 -15.65
N CYS A 753 14.86 32.68 -15.02
CA CYS A 753 15.94 31.99 -15.73
C CYS A 753 15.35 31.00 -16.74
N GLU A 754 15.82 31.02 -17.98
CA GLU A 754 15.30 30.19 -19.07
C GLU A 754 15.79 28.74 -18.95
N GLU A 755 17.01 28.52 -18.48
CA GLU A 755 17.61 27.19 -18.32
C GLU A 755 16.87 26.37 -17.27
N CYS A 756 16.83 26.85 -16.01
CA CYS A 756 16.11 26.13 -14.93
C CYS A 756 14.62 26.47 -14.88
N LYS A 757 14.11 27.26 -15.79
CA LYS A 757 12.69 27.68 -15.85
C LYS A 757 12.13 28.21 -14.52
N GLY A 758 13.00 28.88 -13.73
CA GLY A 758 12.66 29.45 -12.42
C GLY A 758 12.76 28.48 -11.24
N GLU A 759 13.27 27.29 -11.39
CA GLU A 759 13.48 26.33 -10.29
C GLU A 759 14.70 26.65 -9.44
N GLY A 760 15.72 27.23 -10.06
CA GLY A 760 17.02 27.52 -9.44
C GLY A 760 17.94 26.31 -9.41
N THR A 761 17.42 25.11 -9.69
CA THR A 761 18.15 23.86 -9.73
C THR A 761 17.87 23.09 -11.01
N VAL A 762 18.78 22.22 -11.40
CA VAL A 762 18.62 21.27 -12.50
C VAL A 762 18.71 19.87 -11.91
N THR A 763 17.71 19.04 -12.18
CA THR A 763 17.68 17.65 -11.73
C THR A 763 18.25 16.75 -12.83
N VAL A 764 19.28 15.99 -12.51
CA VAL A 764 19.83 14.94 -13.37
C VAL A 764 19.25 13.61 -12.91
N GLU A 765 18.38 13.05 -13.75
CA GLU A 765 17.77 11.74 -13.49
C GLU A 765 18.81 10.63 -13.61
N MET A 766 18.93 9.81 -12.57
CA MET A 766 19.87 8.68 -12.50
C MET A 766 19.07 7.38 -12.58
N GLN A 767 19.34 6.52 -13.57
CA GLN A 767 18.57 5.28 -13.81
C GLN A 767 18.58 4.27 -12.64
N PHE A 768 19.62 4.29 -11.80
CA PHE A 768 19.83 3.30 -10.74
C PHE A 768 20.12 3.91 -9.36
N MET A 769 20.06 5.23 -9.23
CA MET A 769 20.34 5.96 -7.98
C MET A 769 19.33 7.10 -7.79
N ALA A 770 19.33 7.72 -6.60
CA ALA A 770 18.55 8.93 -6.38
C ALA A 770 18.98 10.05 -7.34
N ASP A 771 18.01 10.82 -7.84
CA ASP A 771 18.24 11.93 -8.75
C ASP A 771 19.20 12.95 -8.13
N LEU A 772 20.14 13.46 -8.90
CA LEU A 772 21.09 14.48 -8.47
C LEU A 772 20.53 15.87 -8.76
N VAL A 773 20.33 16.68 -7.71
CA VAL A 773 19.86 18.05 -7.82
C VAL A 773 21.04 19.01 -7.71
N LEU A 774 21.34 19.72 -8.78
CA LEU A 774 22.46 20.68 -8.86
C LEU A 774 21.94 22.11 -8.98
N PRO A 775 22.65 23.13 -8.40
CA PRO A 775 22.33 24.52 -8.69
C PRO A 775 22.44 24.81 -10.19
N CYS A 776 21.49 25.56 -10.74
CA CYS A 776 21.55 25.98 -12.13
C CYS A 776 22.79 26.85 -12.40
N GLU A 777 23.60 26.50 -13.41
CA GLU A 777 24.82 27.20 -13.72
C GLU A 777 24.58 28.62 -14.23
N SER A 778 23.54 28.85 -15.02
CA SER A 778 23.17 30.16 -15.57
C SER A 778 22.76 31.19 -14.52
N CYS A 779 21.90 30.80 -13.56
CA CYS A 779 21.42 31.76 -12.56
C CYS A 779 22.05 31.54 -11.18
N HIS A 780 22.96 30.59 -11.02
CA HIS A 780 23.62 30.25 -9.75
C HIS A 780 22.62 30.07 -8.60
N GLY A 781 21.50 29.41 -8.88
CA GLY A 781 20.42 29.18 -7.91
C GLY A 781 19.44 30.33 -7.72
N LYS A 782 19.64 31.48 -8.36
CA LYS A 782 18.86 32.72 -8.11
C LYS A 782 17.49 32.76 -8.78
N ARG A 783 17.13 31.80 -9.64
CA ARG A 783 15.81 31.63 -10.29
C ARG A 783 15.45 32.68 -11.34
N PHE A 784 16.01 33.89 -11.30
CA PHE A 784 15.72 35.04 -12.15
C PHE A 784 16.88 35.42 -13.04
N LYS A 785 16.61 36.16 -14.13
CA LYS A 785 17.61 36.83 -14.94
C LYS A 785 18.31 37.92 -14.15
N GLN A 786 19.56 38.24 -14.50
CA GLN A 786 20.36 39.22 -13.76
C GLN A 786 19.69 40.60 -13.74
N ASP A 787 19.13 41.05 -14.87
CA ASP A 787 18.48 42.33 -15.02
C ASP A 787 17.30 42.53 -14.05
N ILE A 788 16.54 41.45 -13.78
CA ILE A 788 15.43 41.48 -12.81
C ILE A 788 15.93 41.63 -11.38
N LEU A 789 17.11 41.05 -11.08
CA LEU A 789 17.74 41.15 -9.75
C LEU A 789 18.33 42.54 -9.45
N GLU A 790 18.47 43.41 -10.45
CA GLU A 790 18.89 44.80 -10.25
C GLU A 790 17.79 45.66 -9.61
N VAL A 791 16.52 45.26 -9.77
CA VAL A 791 15.41 45.96 -9.13
C VAL A 791 15.39 45.63 -7.65
N THR A 792 15.49 46.64 -6.80
CA THR A 792 15.52 46.52 -5.35
C THR A 792 14.39 47.31 -4.66
N PHE A 793 13.92 46.73 -3.55
CA PHE A 793 13.04 47.41 -2.60
C PHE A 793 13.68 47.35 -1.21
N GLY A 794 13.85 48.53 -0.53
CA GLY A 794 14.53 48.56 0.77
C GLY A 794 15.96 47.97 0.74
N GLY A 795 16.68 48.07 -0.39
CA GLY A 795 18.02 47.47 -0.58
C GLY A 795 18.05 45.96 -0.79
N LYS A 796 16.89 45.32 -0.97
CA LYS A 796 16.77 43.87 -1.22
C LYS A 796 16.15 43.59 -2.59
N ASN A 797 16.72 42.66 -3.35
CA ASN A 797 16.14 42.22 -4.61
C ASN A 797 15.10 41.07 -4.37
N VAL A 798 14.42 40.65 -5.43
CA VAL A 798 13.36 39.63 -5.35
C VAL A 798 13.89 38.28 -4.86
N TYR A 799 15.13 37.91 -5.16
CA TYR A 799 15.76 36.70 -4.67
C TYR A 799 16.10 36.78 -3.17
N ASP A 800 16.60 37.92 -2.72
CA ASP A 800 16.89 38.15 -1.30
C ASP A 800 15.63 38.02 -0.46
N VAL A 801 14.50 38.54 -0.96
CA VAL A 801 13.19 38.43 -0.30
C VAL A 801 12.74 36.95 -0.25
N LEU A 802 12.91 36.17 -1.33
CA LEU A 802 12.56 34.73 -1.31
C LEU A 802 13.41 33.92 -0.32
N ASN A 803 14.65 34.37 -0.04
CA ASN A 803 15.52 33.73 0.93
C ASN A 803 15.32 34.17 2.37
N MET A 804 14.51 35.23 2.62
CA MET A 804 14.13 35.60 3.97
C MET A 804 13.29 34.51 4.61
N THR A 805 13.49 34.26 5.90
CA THR A 805 12.51 33.52 6.69
C THR A 805 11.23 34.32 6.83
N ILE A 806 10.12 33.67 7.15
CA ILE A 806 8.82 34.33 7.36
C ILE A 806 8.96 35.40 8.43
N ASN A 807 9.66 35.11 9.55
CA ASN A 807 9.91 36.10 10.60
C ASN A 807 10.66 37.35 10.08
N GLN A 808 11.78 37.11 9.34
CA GLN A 808 12.55 38.19 8.73
C GLN A 808 11.75 39.04 7.74
N ALA A 809 10.91 38.35 6.93
CA ALA A 809 10.05 39.04 5.99
C ALA A 809 8.99 39.89 6.67
N ILE A 810 8.39 39.42 7.76
CA ILE A 810 7.43 40.17 8.56
C ILE A 810 8.11 41.41 9.13
N GLU A 811 9.31 41.30 9.73
CA GLU A 811 10.09 42.43 10.25
C GLU A 811 10.43 43.43 9.12
N PHE A 812 10.93 42.92 7.99
CA PHE A 812 11.31 43.73 6.83
C PHE A 812 10.12 44.53 6.26
N PHE A 813 8.99 43.88 6.01
CA PHE A 813 7.80 44.52 5.44
C PHE A 813 7.09 45.41 6.46
N THR A 814 7.18 45.14 7.77
CA THR A 814 6.70 46.05 8.83
C THR A 814 7.50 47.31 8.85
N ALA A 815 8.85 47.22 8.82
CA ALA A 815 9.74 48.39 8.77
C ALA A 815 9.49 49.28 7.54
N HIS A 816 9.12 48.67 6.40
CA HIS A 816 8.83 49.37 5.15
C HIS A 816 7.32 49.70 4.95
N ARG A 817 6.49 49.60 5.98
CA ARG A 817 5.05 49.96 5.98
C ARG A 817 4.22 49.24 4.91
N GLN A 818 4.38 47.92 4.81
CA GLN A 818 3.63 47.05 3.88
C GLN A 818 2.63 46.14 4.63
N PRO A 819 1.55 46.72 5.25
CA PRO A 819 0.67 45.96 6.16
C PRO A 819 -0.08 44.81 5.49
N ARG A 820 -0.37 44.90 4.17
CA ARG A 820 -1.05 43.84 3.44
C ARG A 820 -0.19 42.59 3.33
N ILE A 821 1.10 42.71 3.00
CA ILE A 821 2.03 41.59 2.91
C ILE A 821 2.20 40.97 4.31
N VAL A 822 2.37 41.79 5.33
CA VAL A 822 2.49 41.33 6.73
C VAL A 822 1.25 40.57 7.16
N GLY A 823 0.04 41.06 6.83
CA GLY A 823 -1.23 40.37 7.15
C GLY A 823 -1.35 38.99 6.52
N LEU A 824 -0.82 38.81 5.29
CA LEU A 824 -0.82 37.51 4.62
C LEU A 824 0.26 36.55 5.16
N LEU A 825 1.37 37.05 5.68
CA LEU A 825 2.48 36.25 6.23
C LEU A 825 2.28 35.87 7.70
N ARG A 826 1.57 36.72 8.49
CA ARG A 826 1.37 36.52 9.95
C ARG A 826 0.76 35.16 10.30
N PRO A 827 -0.28 34.66 9.61
CA PRO A 827 -0.81 33.31 9.89
C PRO A 827 0.22 32.16 9.78
N LEU A 828 1.23 32.33 8.92
CA LEU A 828 2.33 31.33 8.84
C LEU A 828 3.21 31.37 10.10
N GLN A 829 3.40 32.57 10.69
CA GLN A 829 4.11 32.73 11.96
C GLN A 829 3.30 32.15 13.12
N ASP A 830 1.99 32.41 13.14
CA ASP A 830 1.08 31.96 14.21
C ASP A 830 1.01 30.43 14.31
N VAL A 831 1.10 29.73 13.18
CA VAL A 831 1.16 28.24 13.16
C VAL A 831 2.57 27.68 13.40
N GLY A 832 3.55 28.52 13.79
CA GLY A 832 4.91 28.08 14.12
C GLY A 832 5.86 27.88 12.94
N LEU A 833 5.54 28.41 11.74
CA LEU A 833 6.38 28.28 10.54
C LEU A 833 7.31 29.48 10.29
N GLY A 834 7.53 30.34 11.29
CA GLY A 834 8.33 31.57 11.18
C GLY A 834 9.76 31.37 10.68
N TYR A 835 10.33 30.18 10.85
CA TYR A 835 11.69 29.80 10.43
C TYR A 835 11.84 29.41 8.97
N ILE A 836 10.74 29.07 8.28
CA ILE A 836 10.76 28.62 6.87
C ILE A 836 11.05 29.81 5.96
N LYS A 837 11.84 29.59 4.89
CA LYS A 837 12.09 30.61 3.87
C LYS A 837 10.86 30.80 2.99
N LEU A 838 10.56 32.03 2.60
CA LEU A 838 9.43 32.36 1.72
C LEU A 838 9.41 31.55 0.42
N GLY A 839 10.57 31.39 -0.21
CA GLY A 839 10.76 30.67 -1.48
C GLY A 839 11.13 29.20 -1.32
N GLN A 840 11.02 28.60 -0.14
CA GLN A 840 11.34 27.19 0.07
C GLN A 840 10.38 26.30 -0.72
N SER A 841 10.92 25.34 -1.49
CA SER A 841 10.08 24.42 -2.25
C SER A 841 9.23 23.53 -1.34
N SER A 842 7.97 23.34 -1.71
CA SER A 842 7.05 22.45 -0.97
C SER A 842 7.53 20.98 -0.90
N SER A 843 8.34 20.56 -1.86
CA SER A 843 8.93 19.21 -1.85
C SER A 843 10.00 19.00 -0.78
N THR A 844 10.56 20.12 -0.23
CA THR A 844 11.55 20.09 0.85
C THR A 844 10.93 20.29 2.23
N LEU A 845 9.63 20.56 2.29
CA LEU A 845 8.90 20.69 3.55
C LEU A 845 8.49 19.30 4.05
N SER A 846 8.50 19.11 5.36
CA SER A 846 7.92 17.90 5.98
C SER A 846 6.41 17.85 5.76
N GLY A 847 5.80 16.68 5.95
CA GLY A 847 4.33 16.50 5.85
C GLY A 847 3.59 17.46 6.78
N GLY A 848 4.02 17.56 8.05
CA GLY A 848 3.42 18.47 9.03
C GLY A 848 3.62 19.95 8.70
N GLU A 849 4.76 20.34 8.11
CA GLU A 849 4.98 21.72 7.65
C GLU A 849 4.04 22.07 6.49
N ASN A 850 3.88 21.16 5.51
CA ASN A 850 2.92 21.37 4.41
C ASN A 850 1.48 21.53 4.92
N GLN A 851 1.08 20.72 5.89
CA GLN A 851 -0.24 20.80 6.52
C GLN A 851 -0.46 22.12 7.26
N ARG A 852 0.54 22.61 8.01
CA ARG A 852 0.49 23.91 8.68
C ARG A 852 0.44 25.09 7.70
N VAL A 853 1.09 25.00 6.54
CA VAL A 853 0.95 26.02 5.49
C VAL A 853 -0.50 26.08 4.98
N LYS A 854 -1.16 24.93 4.80
CA LYS A 854 -2.59 24.88 4.43
C LYS A 854 -3.46 25.48 5.53
N LEU A 855 -3.20 25.16 6.79
CA LEU A 855 -3.91 25.73 7.94
C LEU A 855 -3.74 27.26 8.00
N ALA A 856 -2.52 27.77 7.82
CA ALA A 856 -2.23 29.21 7.79
C ALA A 856 -3.00 29.94 6.69
N TYR A 857 -3.18 29.34 5.53
CA TYR A 857 -3.97 29.91 4.45
C TYR A 857 -5.43 30.12 4.88
N TYR A 858 -6.07 29.15 5.51
CA TYR A 858 -7.45 29.25 5.98
C TYR A 858 -7.58 30.27 7.14
N LEU A 859 -6.60 30.33 8.04
CA LEU A 859 -6.54 31.35 9.10
C LEU A 859 -6.40 32.77 8.56
N GLY A 860 -5.72 32.94 7.42
CA GLY A 860 -5.52 34.23 6.76
C GLY A 860 -6.74 34.79 6.01
N MET A 861 -7.76 33.96 5.80
CA MET A 861 -8.99 34.37 5.10
C MET A 861 -9.92 35.16 6.04
N GLU A 862 -10.31 36.40 5.68
CA GLU A 862 -11.17 37.28 6.50
C GLU A 862 -12.63 36.83 6.56
N LYS A 863 -13.15 36.16 5.51
CA LYS A 863 -14.55 35.69 5.43
C LYS A 863 -14.57 34.26 4.87
N HIS A 864 -14.97 33.33 5.69
CA HIS A 864 -15.26 31.96 5.28
C HIS A 864 -16.70 31.60 5.65
N ALA A 865 -17.39 30.91 4.73
CA ALA A 865 -18.64 30.25 5.06
C ALA A 865 -18.37 29.13 6.09
N PRO A 866 -19.38 28.73 6.90
CA PRO A 866 -19.22 27.63 7.83
C PRO A 866 -18.69 26.38 7.13
N THR A 867 -17.49 25.96 7.50
CA THR A 867 -16.71 24.91 6.85
C THR A 867 -16.43 23.78 7.83
N VAL A 868 -16.53 22.54 7.36
CA VAL A 868 -16.01 21.37 8.07
C VAL A 868 -14.57 21.15 7.62
N PHE A 869 -13.62 21.39 8.51
CA PHE A 869 -12.22 21.06 8.28
C PHE A 869 -11.92 19.66 8.80
N ILE A 870 -11.33 18.84 7.96
CA ILE A 870 -10.88 17.49 8.31
C ILE A 870 -9.35 17.48 8.28
N PHE A 871 -8.74 17.15 9.41
CA PHE A 871 -7.28 17.03 9.55
C PHE A 871 -6.89 15.58 9.75
N ASP A 872 -5.88 15.13 9.01
CA ASP A 872 -5.33 13.79 9.11
C ASP A 872 -3.96 13.85 9.81
N GLU A 873 -3.91 13.38 11.05
CA GLU A 873 -2.71 13.31 11.91
C GLU A 873 -1.91 14.63 11.93
N PRO A 874 -2.50 15.75 12.34
CA PRO A 874 -1.87 17.08 12.26
C PRO A 874 -0.68 17.29 13.22
N THR A 875 -0.48 16.41 14.20
CA THR A 875 0.65 16.49 15.15
C THR A 875 1.91 15.76 14.66
N THR A 876 1.86 15.17 13.47
CA THR A 876 3.00 14.45 12.89
C THR A 876 4.26 15.33 12.84
N GLY A 877 5.37 14.84 13.44
CA GLY A 877 6.64 15.56 13.51
C GLY A 877 6.63 16.84 14.34
N LEU A 878 5.65 17.02 15.23
CA LEU A 878 5.55 18.17 16.10
C LEU A 878 6.06 17.90 17.52
N HIS A 879 6.85 18.83 18.01
CA HIS A 879 7.21 18.90 19.42
C HIS A 879 6.01 19.41 20.27
N PHE A 880 5.95 19.10 21.55
CA PHE A 880 4.90 19.54 22.50
C PHE A 880 4.58 21.04 22.40
N HIS A 881 5.60 21.88 22.32
CA HIS A 881 5.45 23.34 22.18
C HIS A 881 4.72 23.73 20.87
N ASP A 882 5.00 23.02 19.78
CA ASP A 882 4.34 23.25 18.47
C ASP A 882 2.89 22.74 18.49
N ILE A 883 2.60 21.66 19.24
CA ILE A 883 1.22 21.13 19.43
C ILE A 883 0.36 22.18 20.14
N ARG A 884 0.88 22.89 21.13
CA ARG A 884 0.15 23.96 21.81
C ARG A 884 -0.25 25.07 20.83
N ARG A 885 0.67 25.54 19.99
CA ARG A 885 0.38 26.52 18.92
C ARG A 885 -0.65 26.02 17.92
N LEU A 886 -0.60 24.75 17.58
CA LEU A 886 -1.59 24.12 16.71
C LEU A 886 -2.99 24.12 17.34
N LEU A 887 -3.10 23.80 18.62
CA LEU A 887 -4.37 23.86 19.37
C LEU A 887 -4.93 25.28 19.44
N ASP A 888 -4.09 26.29 19.60
CA ASP A 888 -4.52 27.70 19.55
C ASP A 888 -5.07 28.06 18.17
N ALA A 889 -4.44 27.59 17.09
CA ALA A 889 -4.92 27.76 15.71
C ALA A 889 -6.27 27.07 15.47
N PHE A 890 -6.45 25.87 15.99
CA PHE A 890 -7.74 25.15 15.94
C PHE A 890 -8.84 25.90 16.68
N ASN A 891 -8.55 26.39 17.88
CA ASN A 891 -9.48 27.19 18.66
C ASN A 891 -9.90 28.47 17.91
N ALA A 892 -8.97 29.13 17.21
CA ALA A 892 -9.26 30.31 16.39
C ALA A 892 -10.20 29.98 15.22
N LEU A 893 -10.08 28.81 14.58
CA LEU A 893 -11.02 28.37 13.53
C LEU A 893 -12.43 28.12 14.10
N ILE A 894 -12.53 27.43 15.25
CA ILE A 894 -13.82 27.14 15.88
C ILE A 894 -14.52 28.42 16.29
N GLN A 895 -13.80 29.40 16.87
CA GLN A 895 -14.35 30.73 17.23
C GLN A 895 -14.92 31.49 16.04
N ARG A 896 -14.45 31.17 14.81
CA ARG A 896 -14.99 31.72 13.55
C ARG A 896 -16.22 30.98 13.04
N GLY A 897 -16.72 29.94 13.75
CA GLY A 897 -17.89 29.16 13.40
C GLY A 897 -17.60 27.99 12.47
N HIS A 898 -16.38 27.46 12.47
CA HIS A 898 -16.01 26.26 11.73
C HIS A 898 -16.09 25.02 12.62
N THR A 899 -16.24 23.85 11.98
CA THR A 899 -16.21 22.54 12.62
C THR A 899 -14.89 21.86 12.32
N LEU A 900 -14.27 21.23 13.32
CA LEU A 900 -13.05 20.47 13.15
C LEU A 900 -13.29 18.99 13.41
N VAL A 901 -12.90 18.15 12.46
CA VAL A 901 -12.82 16.68 12.59
C VAL A 901 -11.36 16.28 12.42
N ILE A 902 -10.76 15.69 13.44
CA ILE A 902 -9.32 15.44 13.50
C ILE A 902 -9.10 13.93 13.70
N ILE A 903 -8.44 13.26 12.76
CA ILE A 903 -7.93 11.91 12.97
C ILE A 903 -6.63 12.05 13.76
N GLU A 904 -6.56 11.50 14.98
CA GLU A 904 -5.43 11.70 15.86
C GLU A 904 -5.13 10.52 16.79
N HIS A 905 -3.84 10.41 17.14
CA HIS A 905 -3.31 9.44 18.11
C HIS A 905 -2.66 10.12 19.29
N ASN A 906 -2.30 11.39 19.19
CA ASN A 906 -1.64 12.14 20.25
C ASN A 906 -2.61 12.44 21.40
N MET A 907 -2.29 11.92 22.59
CA MET A 907 -3.14 12.03 23.77
C MET A 907 -3.29 13.49 24.27
N ASP A 908 -2.31 14.35 24.00
CA ASP A 908 -2.37 15.75 24.39
C ASP A 908 -3.37 16.55 23.53
N VAL A 909 -3.61 16.14 22.29
CA VAL A 909 -4.68 16.69 21.45
C VAL A 909 -6.03 16.08 21.82
N ILE A 910 -6.09 14.76 22.00
CA ILE A 910 -7.33 14.04 22.31
C ILE A 910 -7.93 14.55 23.63
N LYS A 911 -7.11 14.77 24.68
CA LYS A 911 -7.58 15.32 25.96
C LYS A 911 -8.14 16.74 25.85
N CYS A 912 -7.76 17.50 24.78
CA CYS A 912 -8.25 18.85 24.52
C CYS A 912 -9.50 18.90 23.63
N ALA A 913 -9.95 17.77 23.06
CA ALA A 913 -11.12 17.69 22.19
C ALA A 913 -12.44 17.94 22.95
N ASP A 914 -13.44 18.47 22.27
CA ASP A 914 -14.81 18.61 22.81
C ASP A 914 -15.58 17.29 22.72
N HIS A 915 -15.27 16.49 21.69
CA HIS A 915 -15.91 15.19 21.45
C HIS A 915 -14.86 14.21 20.89
N VAL A 916 -14.92 12.97 21.33
CA VAL A 916 -14.03 11.88 20.89
C VAL A 916 -14.86 10.74 20.34
N ILE A 917 -14.43 10.17 19.23
CA ILE A 917 -15.01 8.97 18.59
C ILE A 917 -13.90 7.93 18.54
N ASP A 918 -14.04 6.83 19.27
CA ASP A 918 -13.01 5.78 19.32
C ASP A 918 -13.44 4.51 18.58
N LEU A 919 -12.58 4.09 17.64
CA LEU A 919 -12.80 2.92 16.79
C LEU A 919 -11.84 1.79 17.14
N GLY A 920 -12.37 0.57 17.15
CA GLY A 920 -11.55 -0.60 17.49
C GLY A 920 -12.31 -1.91 17.38
N PRO A 921 -12.04 -2.88 18.28
CA PRO A 921 -10.95 -2.87 19.31
C PRO A 921 -9.54 -3.07 18.69
N GLU A 922 -9.45 -3.74 17.54
CA GLU A 922 -8.20 -4.08 16.86
C GLU A 922 -8.12 -3.46 15.46
N GLY A 923 -7.03 -3.71 14.73
CA GLY A 923 -6.91 -3.37 13.32
C GLY A 923 -7.48 -4.43 12.37
N GLY A 924 -7.70 -4.03 11.11
CA GLY A 924 -8.16 -4.93 10.04
C GLY A 924 -9.53 -5.56 10.29
N ALA A 925 -9.69 -6.85 10.00
CA ALA A 925 -10.99 -7.55 10.10
C ALA A 925 -11.56 -7.60 11.53
N ARG A 926 -10.70 -7.53 12.55
CA ARG A 926 -11.11 -7.50 13.96
C ARG A 926 -11.43 -6.09 14.49
N GLY A 927 -11.23 -5.06 13.66
CA GLY A 927 -11.59 -3.67 13.95
C GLY A 927 -12.93 -3.25 13.35
N GLY A 928 -13.09 -1.94 13.16
CA GLY A 928 -14.22 -1.35 12.46
C GLY A 928 -15.49 -1.19 13.30
N GLN A 929 -15.41 -1.32 14.61
CA GLN A 929 -16.51 -1.08 15.55
C GLN A 929 -16.36 0.28 16.22
N LEU A 930 -17.48 0.93 16.53
CA LEU A 930 -17.51 2.09 17.41
C LEU A 930 -17.47 1.58 18.85
N LEU A 931 -16.36 1.81 19.55
CA LEU A 931 -16.20 1.37 20.94
C LEU A 931 -16.89 2.32 21.91
N CYS A 932 -16.61 3.60 21.77
CA CYS A 932 -17.22 4.65 22.59
C CYS A 932 -17.16 6.01 21.88
N CYS A 933 -18.04 6.91 22.27
CA CYS A 933 -18.05 8.29 21.83
C CYS A 933 -18.59 9.17 22.96
N GLY A 934 -18.08 10.39 23.05
CA GLY A 934 -18.46 11.33 24.08
C GLY A 934 -17.35 12.33 24.39
N LYS A 935 -17.43 12.96 25.55
CA LYS A 935 -16.36 13.83 26.06
C LYS A 935 -15.13 12.97 26.41
N PRO A 936 -13.91 13.54 26.38
CA PRO A 936 -12.69 12.80 26.76
C PRO A 936 -12.82 12.12 28.11
N GLU A 937 -13.43 12.76 29.09
CA GLU A 937 -13.65 12.23 30.45
C GLU A 937 -14.58 10.99 30.46
N GLU A 938 -15.57 10.97 29.57
CA GLU A 938 -16.51 9.84 29.40
C GLU A 938 -15.82 8.67 28.69
N VAL A 939 -15.05 8.98 27.65
CA VAL A 939 -14.29 7.98 26.87
C VAL A 939 -13.23 7.32 27.73
N ALA A 940 -12.57 8.05 28.66
CA ALA A 940 -11.57 7.52 29.58
C ALA A 940 -12.09 6.44 30.52
N LEU A 941 -13.43 6.30 30.66
CA LEU A 941 -14.07 5.26 31.48
C LEU A 941 -14.38 3.97 30.69
N CYS A 942 -14.18 3.95 29.38
CA CYS A 942 -14.46 2.80 28.52
C CYS A 942 -13.43 1.68 28.74
N GLN A 943 -13.90 0.49 29.16
CA GLN A 943 -13.01 -0.63 29.50
C GLN A 943 -12.43 -1.34 28.28
N ASP A 944 -13.14 -1.32 27.15
CA ASP A 944 -12.77 -2.04 25.93
C ASP A 944 -11.88 -1.22 24.99
N SER A 945 -11.56 0.02 25.37
CA SER A 945 -10.78 0.96 24.56
C SER A 945 -9.34 1.06 25.05
N TYR A 946 -8.40 0.81 24.16
CA TYR A 946 -6.99 1.10 24.44
C TYR A 946 -6.74 2.62 24.61
N THR A 947 -7.39 3.44 23.78
CA THR A 947 -7.31 4.90 23.89
C THR A 947 -7.73 5.38 25.27
N ALA A 948 -8.81 4.82 25.83
CA ALA A 948 -9.33 5.18 27.14
C ALA A 948 -8.29 5.03 28.25
N ARG A 949 -7.51 3.96 28.22
CA ARG A 949 -6.45 3.68 29.20
C ARG A 949 -5.39 4.80 29.22
N PHE A 950 -4.83 5.11 28.03
CA PHE A 950 -3.79 6.15 27.92
C PHE A 950 -4.34 7.57 28.16
N LEU A 951 -5.59 7.80 27.74
CA LEU A 951 -6.27 9.08 27.98
C LEU A 951 -6.50 9.32 29.48
N LYS A 952 -6.89 8.30 30.23
CA LYS A 952 -7.08 8.38 31.66
C LYS A 952 -5.79 8.80 32.39
N GLU A 953 -4.65 8.16 32.05
CA GLU A 953 -3.35 8.52 32.62
C GLU A 953 -3.00 10.01 32.39
N LYS A 954 -3.33 10.53 31.19
CA LYS A 954 -3.08 11.95 30.84
C LYS A 954 -4.06 12.95 31.50
N LEU A 955 -5.27 12.52 31.82
CA LEU A 955 -6.25 13.32 32.57
C LEU A 955 -5.95 13.32 34.06
N ASP A 956 -5.49 12.19 34.62
CA ASP A 956 -5.16 12.05 36.06
C ASP A 956 -3.82 12.77 36.42
N MET A 957 -2.94 13.05 35.48
CA MET A 957 -1.67 13.77 35.71
C MET A 957 -1.85 15.28 35.94
N GLN A 958 -3.03 15.84 35.93
CA GLN A 958 -3.40 17.22 36.24
C GLN A 958 -4.04 17.29 37.61
#